data_e0390407a5b66bd2bfb76014d1ee228b
#
_entry.id   e0390407a5b66bd2bfb76014d1ee228b
#
_cell.length_a   1.000
_cell.length_b   1.000
_cell.length_c   1.000
_cell.angle_alpha   90.00
_cell.angle_beta   90.00
_cell.angle_gamma   90.00
#
_symmetry.space_group_name_H-M   'P 1'
#
loop_
_entity.id
_entity.type
_entity.pdbx_description
1 polymer ?
#
loop_
_entity_poly.entity_id
_entity_poly.type
_entity_poly.pdbx_seq_one_letter_code
_entity_poly.pdbx_strand_id
1 'polypeptide(L)'
;MRRVHTGRALGFAATVACVMAAVLPRAQAFSFRSDSGDWAGSWDTTIGYGMGWRVSNPDCRLIAIANGGCGYSPNIDDGDLNYLHKTEYTKALTGVTELQLKYKEQFGAFVRASGLYDFSVMGNDVDRTPLSHEAKGVVGSYTRLLDAFGFLRFDLGSLPSELRVGRQVVSWGESTFIPGGLNSVDYFDVTALQVPGAELKQALLPDSMVVFNSQLSKNLSTQLLYLWSWHPDILEPTGAYFSTNDVAGAGSNQRVVLGFGAVSDMGVDFSPLGGGLVKDFQTIPRLPDHRPPESGQYGINFKYYLPNFGQGTQLGFYFLNYTSRVPVVSLQTGTPAGLGNAYGAVNSVAAAAQALAAGNSFSSAVQIGTAAGQQAAAATGGNLTAATAQQYATIGANTLLAGGNVNAQAANLATSEYSRTQGFYEEFPQDIKMFGLSFNSQLQSTGTAIQGEVAYRHDVPLQIDDVELIYASLTPFETGLANLLHEPVTGPGHCVPNSATPITGCNQLGSYYKTDAQGRLISQTVKGYALKDTYHFDLTATQVFANVFKASQAVLIFEAGADYVPGLEDKLSGGPQGFGLRFDGPGTNLSGNPNLGGYPEFPAVGGQCVASSVPNPHGQCLEPGAAFATTWAWGYVIAGRLEYNNAIGDWNLLPHFTWQQDVTGVSPGPGGAFRAGRIAATMGLTASVRNMLELDVSFTTYGGAGQYNLLNDRDFVAASVKFSF
;
A
#
# COMPACT_ATOMS: atom_id res chain seq x y z
N MET A 1 -22.90 27.62 9.69
CA MET A 1 -22.15 28.59 10.50
C MET A 1 -20.76 28.03 10.79
N ARG A 2 -19.80 28.09 9.85
CA ARG A 2 -18.38 27.73 10.07
C ARG A 2 -17.48 28.64 9.23
N ARG A 3 -17.30 29.90 9.66
CA ARG A 3 -16.38 30.86 9.04
C ARG A 3 -15.47 31.53 10.07
N VAL A 4 -14.76 30.76 10.92
CA VAL A 4 -13.85 31.40 11.91
C VAL A 4 -12.53 30.66 12.11
N HIS A 5 -12.24 29.53 11.45
CA HIS A 5 -11.03 28.77 11.81
C HIS A 5 -9.75 29.13 11.05
N THR A 6 -9.81 29.63 9.80
CA THR A 6 -8.60 29.97 9.02
C THR A 6 -7.78 31.12 9.60
N GLY A 7 -8.41 32.11 10.22
CA GLY A 7 -7.70 33.23 10.84
C GLY A 7 -6.96 32.88 12.14
N ARG A 8 -7.42 31.86 12.89
CA ARG A 8 -6.80 31.42 14.14
C ARG A 8 -5.57 30.53 13.91
N ALA A 9 -5.56 29.72 12.85
CA ALA A 9 -4.44 28.85 12.49
C ALA A 9 -3.21 29.63 12.02
N LEU A 10 -3.41 30.62 11.17
CA LEU A 10 -2.35 31.57 10.75
C LEU A 10 -1.81 32.39 11.95
N GLY A 11 -2.69 32.80 12.85
CA GLY A 11 -2.30 33.51 14.06
C GLY A 11 -1.46 32.65 15.02
N PHE A 12 -1.79 31.35 15.17
CA PHE A 12 -1.06 30.42 16.04
C PHE A 12 0.31 30.05 15.44
N ALA A 13 0.39 29.78 14.14
CA ALA A 13 1.65 29.51 13.45
C ALA A 13 2.58 30.74 13.52
N ALA A 14 2.05 31.94 13.33
CA ALA A 14 2.82 33.19 13.51
C ALA A 14 3.25 33.39 14.98
N THR A 15 2.45 33.04 15.95
CA THR A 15 2.78 33.13 17.38
C THR A 15 3.85 32.11 17.77
N VAL A 16 3.76 30.87 17.29
CA VAL A 16 4.79 29.83 17.49
C VAL A 16 6.10 30.24 16.82
N ALA A 17 6.06 30.74 15.59
CA ALA A 17 7.23 31.27 14.91
C ALA A 17 7.85 32.47 15.64
N CYS A 18 7.04 33.39 16.19
CA CYS A 18 7.52 34.53 16.99
C CYS A 18 8.11 34.09 18.34
N VAL A 19 7.53 33.11 19.01
CA VAL A 19 8.05 32.55 20.28
C VAL A 19 9.36 31.80 20.01
N MET A 20 9.43 31.02 18.94
CA MET A 20 10.67 30.34 18.55
C MET A 20 11.74 31.38 18.12
N ALA A 21 11.38 32.40 17.35
CA ALA A 21 12.30 33.47 16.98
C ALA A 21 12.87 34.26 18.18
N ALA A 22 12.14 34.36 19.28
CA ALA A 22 12.61 35.03 20.49
C ALA A 22 13.62 34.18 21.31
N VAL A 23 13.70 32.87 21.06
CA VAL A 23 14.62 31.93 21.72
C VAL A 23 15.93 31.78 20.95
N LEU A 24 16.03 32.32 19.73
CA LEU A 24 17.14 32.18 18.76
C LEU A 24 18.57 32.60 19.22
N PRO A 25 18.84 33.38 20.28
CA PRO A 25 20.23 33.86 20.47
C PRO A 25 21.21 32.79 20.97
N ARG A 26 20.79 31.56 21.33
CA ARG A 26 21.69 30.58 21.96
C ARG A 26 21.46 29.10 21.64
N ALA A 27 20.57 28.75 20.75
CA ALA A 27 20.40 27.37 20.37
C ALA A 27 21.46 27.00 19.32
N GLN A 28 22.46 26.24 19.67
CA GLN A 28 23.46 25.64 18.80
C GLN A 28 23.50 24.16 19.11
N ALA A 29 23.75 23.32 18.10
CA ALA A 29 24.05 21.92 18.28
C ALA A 29 25.08 21.77 19.42
N PHE A 30 24.72 20.97 20.42
CA PHE A 30 25.60 20.82 21.58
C PHE A 30 26.74 19.86 21.24
N SER A 31 27.92 20.40 21.03
CA SER A 31 29.13 19.58 20.88
C SER A 31 30.02 19.73 22.12
N PHE A 32 30.56 18.63 22.59
CA PHE A 32 31.49 18.64 23.73
C PHE A 32 32.74 17.82 23.42
N ARG A 33 33.81 18.20 24.10
CA ARG A 33 35.05 17.46 24.10
C ARG A 33 35.60 17.48 25.52
N SER A 34 36.10 16.32 26.02
CA SER A 34 36.74 16.24 27.34
C SER A 34 38.04 17.03 27.36
N ASP A 35 38.48 17.45 28.55
CA ASP A 35 39.73 18.20 28.74
C ASP A 35 40.96 17.41 28.19
N SER A 36 40.97 16.10 28.26
CA SER A 36 42.01 15.23 27.66
C SER A 36 41.89 15.16 26.13
N GLY A 37 40.79 15.58 25.55
CA GLY A 37 40.48 15.43 24.13
C GLY A 37 40.08 14.02 23.68
N ASP A 38 40.07 13.05 24.61
CA ASP A 38 39.81 11.65 24.32
C ASP A 38 38.33 11.37 23.99
N TRP A 39 37.41 12.04 24.67
CA TRP A 39 35.97 11.95 24.40
C TRP A 39 35.51 13.14 23.60
N ALA A 40 34.70 12.86 22.58
CA ALA A 40 33.94 13.86 21.80
C ALA A 40 32.51 13.41 21.61
N GLY A 41 31.60 14.35 21.58
CA GLY A 41 30.19 14.05 21.32
C GLY A 41 29.46 15.22 20.69
N SER A 42 28.35 14.94 20.05
CA SER A 42 27.38 15.92 19.57
C SER A 42 25.97 15.49 19.95
N TRP A 43 25.14 16.46 20.21
CA TRP A 43 23.71 16.26 20.43
C TRP A 43 22.96 17.29 19.60
N ASP A 44 22.22 16.79 18.61
CA ASP A 44 21.46 17.59 17.65
C ASP A 44 19.98 17.28 17.80
N THR A 45 19.13 18.31 17.74
CA THR A 45 17.67 18.12 17.83
C THR A 45 16.98 19.00 16.79
N THR A 46 16.02 18.44 16.08
CA THR A 46 15.12 19.16 15.18
C THR A 46 13.69 18.99 15.67
N ILE A 47 12.98 20.09 15.82
CA ILE A 47 11.55 20.13 16.12
C ILE A 47 10.84 20.74 14.92
N GLY A 48 9.80 20.06 14.43
CA GLY A 48 8.98 20.50 13.30
C GLY A 48 7.51 20.66 13.70
N TYR A 49 6.84 21.58 13.05
CA TYR A 49 5.39 21.70 13.07
C TYR A 49 4.89 21.86 11.64
N GLY A 50 4.02 20.93 11.22
CA GLY A 50 3.51 20.87 9.87
C GLY A 50 2.00 20.81 9.80
N MET A 51 1.41 21.37 8.77
CA MET A 51 -0.02 21.35 8.48
C MET A 51 -0.26 21.04 7.02
N GLY A 52 -1.31 20.27 6.73
CA GLY A 52 -1.70 19.91 5.38
C GLY A 52 -3.21 19.98 5.18
N TRP A 53 -3.62 20.45 4.01
CA TRP A 53 -5.03 20.62 3.62
C TRP A 53 -5.28 20.01 2.26
N ARG A 54 -6.31 19.17 2.15
CA ARG A 54 -6.85 18.73 0.88
C ARG A 54 -7.42 19.94 0.12
N VAL A 55 -7.18 20.01 -1.20
CA VAL A 55 -7.68 21.09 -2.06
C VAL A 55 -8.48 20.61 -3.25
N SER A 56 -8.46 19.32 -3.54
CA SER A 56 -9.30 18.66 -4.57
C SER A 56 -10.57 18.06 -3.97
N ASN A 57 -11.58 17.85 -4.82
CA ASN A 57 -12.77 17.08 -4.45
C ASN A 57 -12.48 15.57 -4.60
N PRO A 58 -13.15 14.69 -3.83
CA PRO A 58 -13.10 13.26 -4.05
C PRO A 58 -13.52 12.88 -5.46
N ASP A 59 -12.82 11.94 -6.08
CA ASP A 59 -13.21 11.35 -7.37
C ASP A 59 -14.22 10.22 -7.12
N CYS A 60 -15.42 10.33 -7.70
CA CYS A 60 -16.46 9.33 -7.47
C CYS A 60 -16.05 7.92 -7.88
N ARG A 61 -15.06 7.77 -8.80
CA ARG A 61 -14.57 6.47 -9.27
C ARG A 61 -13.74 5.75 -8.21
N LEU A 62 -13.21 6.48 -7.22
CA LEU A 62 -12.44 5.94 -6.09
C LEU A 62 -13.34 5.66 -4.87
N ILE A 63 -14.64 5.95 -4.95
CA ILE A 63 -15.62 5.71 -3.90
C ILE A 63 -16.66 4.70 -4.42
N ALA A 64 -16.94 3.68 -3.62
CA ALA A 64 -17.91 2.65 -3.99
C ALA A 64 -19.32 3.21 -4.23
N ILE A 65 -20.07 2.57 -5.14
CA ILE A 65 -21.47 2.92 -5.43
C ILE A 65 -22.31 2.92 -4.16
N ALA A 66 -22.18 1.89 -3.34
CA ALA A 66 -22.92 1.77 -2.08
C ALA A 66 -22.52 2.83 -1.03
N ASN A 67 -21.38 3.47 -1.20
CA ASN A 67 -20.88 4.55 -0.34
C ASN A 67 -21.16 5.95 -0.95
N GLY A 68 -21.91 6.01 -2.06
CA GLY A 68 -22.32 7.27 -2.70
C GLY A 68 -21.44 7.73 -3.86
N GLY A 69 -20.48 6.92 -4.28
CA GLY A 69 -19.62 7.16 -5.43
C GLY A 69 -20.10 6.46 -6.71
N CYS A 70 -19.16 6.16 -7.60
CA CYS A 70 -19.38 5.42 -8.84
C CYS A 70 -18.31 4.34 -9.10
N GLY A 71 -17.47 4.06 -8.09
CA GLY A 71 -16.44 3.03 -8.09
C GLY A 71 -16.97 1.64 -7.72
N TYR A 72 -16.15 0.62 -7.96
CA TYR A 72 -16.52 -0.78 -7.78
C TYR A 72 -15.86 -1.45 -6.57
N SER A 73 -15.09 -0.73 -5.76
CA SER A 73 -14.46 -1.30 -4.56
C SER A 73 -14.69 -0.45 -3.32
N PRO A 74 -15.34 -0.98 -2.27
CA PRO A 74 -15.43 -0.34 -0.97
C PRO A 74 -14.20 -0.66 -0.09
N ASN A 75 -13.19 -1.35 -0.63
CA ASN A 75 -11.99 -1.77 0.09
C ASN A 75 -10.82 -0.78 -0.07
N ILE A 76 -11.09 0.41 -0.65
CA ILE A 76 -10.07 1.43 -0.95
C ILE A 76 -10.53 2.86 -0.62
N ASP A 77 -11.77 3.06 -0.17
CA ASP A 77 -12.43 4.36 -0.20
C ASP A 77 -12.53 5.09 1.16
N ASP A 78 -12.15 4.46 2.27
CA ASP A 78 -12.21 5.07 3.60
C ASP A 78 -11.36 6.34 3.71
N GLY A 79 -10.20 6.39 3.03
CA GLY A 79 -9.36 7.58 2.97
C GLY A 79 -10.00 8.75 2.24
N ASP A 80 -10.84 8.51 1.21
CA ASP A 80 -11.61 9.54 0.51
C ASP A 80 -12.76 10.05 1.35
N LEU A 81 -13.47 9.12 1.96
CA LEU A 81 -14.69 9.41 2.70
C LEU A 81 -14.43 10.12 4.03
N ASN A 82 -13.21 10.02 4.56
CA ASN A 82 -12.81 10.66 5.81
C ASN A 82 -12.40 12.13 5.64
N TYR A 83 -12.05 12.57 4.41
CA TYR A 83 -11.55 13.93 4.19
C TYR A 83 -12.26 14.58 3.01
N LEU A 84 -13.13 15.54 3.28
CA LEU A 84 -13.83 16.32 2.27
C LEU A 84 -12.92 17.40 1.68
N HIS A 85 -13.36 18.01 0.61
CA HIS A 85 -12.66 19.11 -0.05
C HIS A 85 -12.30 20.25 0.93
N LYS A 86 -11.04 20.72 0.90
CA LYS A 86 -10.46 21.74 1.79
C LYS A 86 -10.43 21.36 3.27
N THR A 87 -10.46 20.08 3.58
CA THR A 87 -10.32 19.56 4.93
C THR A 87 -8.85 19.50 5.33
N GLU A 88 -8.54 19.90 6.57
CA GLU A 88 -7.24 19.71 7.17
C GLU A 88 -7.05 18.23 7.48
N TYR A 89 -6.04 17.59 6.85
CA TYR A 89 -5.78 16.17 7.06
C TYR A 89 -4.67 15.89 8.07
N THR A 90 -3.79 16.87 8.34
CA THR A 90 -2.71 16.74 9.31
C THR A 90 -2.38 18.07 9.97
N LYS A 91 -2.02 18.00 11.23
CA LYS A 91 -1.48 19.08 12.06
C LYS A 91 -0.50 18.48 13.05
N ALA A 92 0.71 18.23 12.59
CA ALA A 92 1.66 17.42 13.30
C ALA A 92 2.79 18.22 13.94
N LEU A 93 3.08 17.91 15.20
CA LEU A 93 4.31 18.25 15.88
C LEU A 93 5.26 17.06 15.75
N THR A 94 6.44 17.27 15.24
CA THR A 94 7.48 16.24 15.06
C THR A 94 8.75 16.62 15.82
N GLY A 95 9.51 15.61 16.21
CA GLY A 95 10.81 15.80 16.82
C GLY A 95 11.76 14.70 16.42
N VAL A 96 13.02 15.04 16.14
CA VAL A 96 14.11 14.09 15.94
C VAL A 96 15.29 14.53 16.78
N THR A 97 15.88 13.61 17.53
CA THR A 97 17.08 13.88 18.33
C THR A 97 18.14 12.84 18.06
N GLU A 98 19.39 13.28 17.97
CA GLU A 98 20.56 12.46 17.62
C GLU A 98 21.68 12.73 18.61
N LEU A 99 22.21 11.66 19.20
CA LEU A 99 23.35 11.71 20.11
C LEU A 99 24.47 10.83 19.57
N GLN A 100 25.64 11.39 19.37
CA GLN A 100 26.85 10.68 19.03
C GLN A 100 27.90 10.83 20.14
N LEU A 101 28.51 9.73 20.53
CA LEU A 101 29.63 9.69 21.48
C LEU A 101 30.79 8.93 20.84
N LYS A 102 32.01 9.46 20.96
CA LYS A 102 33.24 8.85 20.43
C LYS A 102 34.37 8.93 21.45
N TYR A 103 35.14 7.87 21.53
CA TYR A 103 36.38 7.81 22.28
C TYR A 103 37.54 7.62 21.30
N LYS A 104 38.44 8.62 21.21
CA LYS A 104 39.64 8.63 20.35
C LYS A 104 39.37 8.21 18.89
N GLU A 105 38.16 8.42 18.40
CA GLU A 105 37.70 7.91 17.11
C GLU A 105 37.75 6.38 16.94
N GLN A 106 38.15 5.64 17.97
CA GLN A 106 38.33 4.16 17.94
C GLN A 106 37.03 3.43 18.20
N PHE A 107 36.24 3.88 19.18
CA PHE A 107 34.92 3.31 19.45
C PHE A 107 33.94 4.39 19.86
N GLY A 108 32.67 4.07 19.76
CA GLY A 108 31.63 4.99 20.14
C GLY A 108 30.24 4.39 20.01
N ALA A 109 29.26 5.25 20.20
CA ALA A 109 27.86 4.92 20.05
C ALA A 109 27.11 6.05 19.33
N PHE A 110 26.06 5.67 18.63
CA PHE A 110 25.11 6.58 18.02
C PHE A 110 23.69 6.18 18.40
N VAL A 111 22.89 7.16 18.80
CA VAL A 111 21.47 6.98 19.13
C VAL A 111 20.66 8.06 18.44
N ARG A 112 19.59 7.66 17.75
CA ARG A 112 18.60 8.54 17.13
C ARG A 112 17.20 8.13 17.58
N ALA A 113 16.39 9.08 17.94
CA ALA A 113 14.98 8.88 18.26
C ALA A 113 14.11 9.91 17.56
N SER A 114 12.88 9.53 17.26
CA SER A 114 11.86 10.43 16.70
C SER A 114 10.55 10.34 17.45
N GLY A 115 9.74 11.40 17.35
CA GLY A 115 8.39 11.44 17.86
C GLY A 115 7.47 12.24 16.96
N LEU A 116 6.21 11.89 16.97
CA LEU A 116 5.13 12.57 16.26
C LEU A 116 3.90 12.68 17.15
N TYR A 117 3.22 13.81 17.09
CA TYR A 117 1.87 14.00 17.62
C TYR A 117 1.05 14.82 16.63
N ASP A 118 0.07 14.19 15.99
CA ASP A 118 -0.85 14.85 15.07
C ASP A 118 -2.17 15.21 15.76
N PHE A 119 -2.42 16.51 15.92
CA PHE A 119 -3.59 17.01 16.61
C PHE A 119 -4.90 16.75 15.84
N SER A 120 -4.88 16.72 14.51
CA SER A 120 -6.06 16.44 13.68
C SER A 120 -6.43 14.97 13.76
N VAL A 121 -5.47 14.08 13.58
CA VAL A 121 -5.66 12.62 13.65
C VAL A 121 -6.09 12.19 15.07
N MET A 122 -5.41 12.69 16.11
CA MET A 122 -5.74 12.35 17.50
C MET A 122 -7.07 12.95 17.96
N GLY A 123 -7.48 14.08 17.37
CA GLY A 123 -8.77 14.73 17.61
C GLY A 123 -9.97 14.01 16.98
N ASN A 124 -9.77 12.99 16.14
CA ASN A 124 -10.82 12.34 15.32
C ASN A 124 -11.56 13.31 14.40
N ASP A 125 -10.88 14.25 13.81
CA ASP A 125 -11.49 15.23 12.91
C ASP A 125 -11.63 14.64 11.48
N VAL A 126 -12.43 13.57 11.37
CA VAL A 126 -12.75 12.87 10.13
C VAL A 126 -14.25 12.84 9.90
N ASP A 127 -14.65 12.77 8.63
CA ASP A 127 -16.06 12.94 8.23
C ASP A 127 -16.89 11.65 8.35
N ARG A 128 -16.28 10.46 8.30
CA ARG A 128 -17.02 9.19 8.26
C ARG A 128 -16.59 8.19 9.33
N THR A 129 -15.42 7.57 9.16
CA THR A 129 -14.97 6.45 10.00
C THR A 129 -13.78 6.88 10.85
N PRO A 130 -13.92 7.01 12.17
CA PRO A 130 -12.80 7.34 13.05
C PRO A 130 -11.65 6.34 12.90
N LEU A 131 -10.42 6.84 12.81
CA LEU A 131 -9.23 5.99 12.74
C LEU A 131 -9.14 5.09 13.99
N SER A 132 -8.77 3.85 13.79
CA SER A 132 -8.57 2.88 14.87
C SER A 132 -7.42 3.29 15.79
N HIS A 133 -7.27 2.60 16.93
CA HIS A 133 -6.15 2.83 17.83
C HIS A 133 -4.80 2.50 17.17
N GLU A 134 -4.77 1.43 16.39
CA GLU A 134 -3.58 0.98 15.64
C GLU A 134 -3.20 2.01 14.57
N ALA A 135 -4.17 2.48 13.78
CA ALA A 135 -3.96 3.53 12.79
C ALA A 135 -3.40 4.83 13.41
N LYS A 136 -3.96 5.24 14.56
CA LYS A 136 -3.46 6.39 15.32
C LYS A 136 -2.06 6.18 15.88
N GLY A 137 -1.67 4.95 16.19
CA GLY A 137 -0.31 4.59 16.57
C GLY A 137 0.71 4.77 15.44
N VAL A 138 0.26 4.84 14.19
CA VAL A 138 1.11 5.05 13.01
C VAL A 138 1.16 6.52 12.59
N VAL A 139 0.00 7.16 12.38
CA VAL A 139 -0.06 8.53 11.84
C VAL A 139 -0.50 9.58 12.85
N GLY A 140 -0.90 9.20 14.07
CA GLY A 140 -1.42 10.12 15.08
C GLY A 140 -0.44 10.44 16.21
N SER A 141 0.14 9.43 16.86
CA SER A 141 1.07 9.67 17.96
C SER A 141 2.00 8.48 18.19
N TYR A 142 3.30 8.74 18.14
CA TYR A 142 4.31 7.75 18.49
C TYR A 142 5.60 8.38 18.99
N THR A 143 6.40 7.56 19.68
CA THR A 143 7.82 7.79 19.94
C THR A 143 8.58 6.54 19.51
N ARG A 144 9.59 6.69 18.67
CA ARG A 144 10.37 5.58 18.08
C ARG A 144 11.86 5.76 18.34
N LEU A 145 12.50 4.69 18.77
CA LEU A 145 13.94 4.57 18.72
C LEU A 145 14.32 4.18 17.29
N LEU A 146 14.97 5.08 16.58
CA LEU A 146 15.52 4.84 15.26
C LEU A 146 16.86 4.10 15.41
N ASP A 147 17.98 4.76 15.13
CA ASP A 147 19.28 4.13 15.29
C ASP A 147 19.69 4.00 16.75
N ALA A 148 20.33 2.89 17.09
CA ALA A 148 20.98 2.65 18.39
C ALA A 148 22.06 1.59 18.20
N PHE A 149 23.28 2.00 17.93
CA PHE A 149 24.39 1.08 17.69
C PHE A 149 25.69 1.55 18.31
N GLY A 150 26.54 0.57 18.64
CA GLY A 150 27.93 0.80 18.97
C GLY A 150 28.83 0.50 17.77
N PHE A 151 29.96 1.17 17.69
CA PHE A 151 30.97 0.90 16.67
C PHE A 151 32.38 0.79 17.25
N LEU A 152 33.20 -0.01 16.58
CA LEU A 152 34.60 -0.22 16.89
C LEU A 152 35.42 -0.13 15.60
N ARG A 153 36.42 0.74 15.56
CA ARG A 153 37.37 0.89 14.46
C ARG A 153 38.71 0.29 14.87
N PHE A 154 39.27 -0.49 13.98
CA PHE A 154 40.53 -1.21 14.22
C PHE A 154 41.18 -1.56 12.89
N ASP A 155 42.47 -1.90 12.95
CA ASP A 155 43.17 -2.40 11.77
C ASP A 155 43.20 -3.92 11.79
N LEU A 156 42.69 -4.57 10.75
CA LEU A 156 42.85 -6.00 10.53
C LEU A 156 44.15 -6.24 9.74
N GLY A 157 45.27 -6.38 10.46
CA GLY A 157 46.59 -6.28 9.85
C GLY A 157 46.90 -4.84 9.42
N SER A 158 46.92 -4.58 8.11
CA SER A 158 47.09 -3.24 7.54
C SER A 158 45.79 -2.67 6.94
N LEU A 159 44.66 -3.35 7.15
CA LEU A 159 43.37 -3.02 6.56
C LEU A 159 42.49 -2.26 7.57
N PRO A 160 42.23 -0.95 7.37
CA PRO A 160 41.30 -0.22 8.21
C PRO A 160 39.92 -0.87 8.17
N SER A 161 39.36 -1.16 9.32
CA SER A 161 38.12 -1.89 9.49
C SER A 161 37.20 -1.25 10.54
N GLU A 162 35.90 -1.41 10.38
CA GLU A 162 34.91 -0.96 11.35
C GLU A 162 33.86 -2.05 11.55
N LEU A 163 33.56 -2.34 12.80
CA LEU A 163 32.45 -3.19 13.22
C LEU A 163 31.38 -2.34 13.87
N ARG A 164 30.15 -2.45 13.39
CA ARG A 164 28.95 -1.85 14.01
C ARG A 164 28.01 -2.94 14.45
N VAL A 165 27.41 -2.77 15.63
CA VAL A 165 26.47 -3.72 16.22
C VAL A 165 25.32 -2.96 16.84
N GLY A 166 24.11 -3.27 16.43
CA GLY A 166 22.88 -2.67 16.95
C GLY A 166 21.91 -2.32 15.87
N ARG A 167 20.94 -1.49 16.23
CA ARG A 167 19.90 -1.01 15.34
C ARG A 167 20.45 0.14 14.50
N GLN A 168 20.48 -0.02 13.18
CA GLN A 168 21.09 0.96 12.26
C GLN A 168 20.54 0.85 10.85
N VAL A 169 20.53 1.97 10.15
CA VAL A 169 20.20 2.04 8.73
C VAL A 169 21.44 1.74 7.89
N VAL A 170 21.27 0.91 6.86
CA VAL A 170 22.28 0.64 5.83
C VAL A 170 21.69 0.85 4.45
N SER A 171 22.01 1.97 3.84
CA SER A 171 21.56 2.29 2.47
C SER A 171 22.55 1.78 1.43
N TRP A 172 22.07 0.92 0.52
CA TRP A 172 22.80 0.44 -0.64
C TRP A 172 22.23 1.05 -1.92
N GLY A 173 23.07 1.15 -2.95
CA GLY A 173 22.67 1.65 -4.25
C GLY A 173 22.84 3.14 -4.46
N GLU A 174 22.34 3.64 -5.59
CA GLU A 174 22.54 5.00 -6.10
C GLU A 174 21.20 5.67 -6.50
N SER A 175 20.07 4.98 -6.46
CA SER A 175 18.74 5.51 -6.74
C SER A 175 18.36 6.61 -5.74
N THR A 176 17.63 7.64 -6.21
CA THR A 176 17.32 8.84 -5.40
C THR A 176 15.84 8.94 -5.07
N PHE A 177 14.96 8.80 -6.07
CA PHE A 177 13.51 9.00 -5.94
C PHE A 177 12.70 7.74 -6.25
N ILE A 178 13.17 6.94 -7.22
CA ILE A 178 12.41 5.80 -7.74
C ILE A 178 12.70 4.57 -6.87
N PRO A 179 11.67 3.96 -6.25
CA PRO A 179 11.84 2.75 -5.45
C PRO A 179 12.06 1.52 -6.34
N GLY A 180 12.58 0.44 -5.75
CA GLY A 180 12.80 -0.83 -6.45
C GLY A 180 14.26 -1.13 -6.76
N GLY A 181 15.18 -0.19 -6.47
CA GLY A 181 16.62 -0.34 -6.63
C GLY A 181 17.28 -1.24 -5.58
N LEU A 182 18.59 -1.03 -5.36
CA LEU A 182 19.42 -1.85 -4.46
C LEU A 182 19.15 -1.62 -2.98
N ASN A 183 18.44 -0.56 -2.59
CA ASN A 183 18.15 -0.22 -1.21
C ASN A 183 17.00 -1.09 -0.66
N SER A 184 17.31 -2.30 -0.22
CA SER A 184 16.36 -3.31 0.28
C SER A 184 16.76 -3.88 1.65
N VAL A 185 17.74 -3.26 2.34
CA VAL A 185 18.23 -3.72 3.64
C VAL A 185 17.28 -3.32 4.77
N ASP A 186 16.82 -2.08 4.76
CA ASP A 186 15.98 -1.50 5.81
C ASP A 186 14.49 -1.54 5.43
N TYR A 187 13.62 -1.37 6.42
CA TYR A 187 12.18 -1.19 6.17
C TYR A 187 11.82 0.29 6.11
N PHE A 188 10.68 0.57 5.49
CA PHE A 188 10.28 1.92 5.15
C PHE A 188 8.93 2.29 5.79
N ASP A 189 8.82 3.53 6.28
CA ASP A 189 7.55 4.12 6.71
C ASP A 189 7.07 5.10 5.65
N VAL A 190 6.12 4.67 4.80
CA VAL A 190 5.59 5.53 3.73
C VAL A 190 4.83 6.73 4.29
N THR A 191 4.27 6.61 5.51
CA THR A 191 3.46 7.65 6.13
C THR A 191 4.31 8.82 6.63
N ALA A 192 5.56 8.54 7.04
CA ALA A 192 6.45 9.53 7.61
C ALA A 192 6.80 10.66 6.61
N LEU A 193 6.95 10.33 5.31
CA LEU A 193 7.26 11.33 4.27
C LEU A 193 6.06 12.23 3.90
N GLN A 194 4.86 11.85 4.29
CA GLN A 194 3.64 12.58 3.99
C GLN A 194 3.32 13.65 5.05
N VAL A 195 4.04 13.64 6.16
CA VAL A 195 3.95 14.68 7.18
C VAL A 195 4.72 15.91 6.72
N PRO A 196 4.08 17.09 6.58
CA PRO A 196 4.76 18.30 6.13
C PRO A 196 5.96 18.66 7.02
N GLY A 197 7.12 18.83 6.39
CA GLY A 197 8.37 19.11 7.11
C GLY A 197 9.13 17.87 7.62
N ALA A 198 8.66 16.65 7.36
CA ALA A 198 9.39 15.43 7.70
C ALA A 198 10.70 15.29 6.91
N GLU A 199 11.62 14.53 7.47
CA GLU A 199 12.92 14.24 6.88
C GLU A 199 13.03 12.75 6.50
N LEU A 200 13.77 12.42 5.43
CA LEU A 200 13.96 11.03 4.96
C LEU A 200 14.46 10.09 6.07
N LYS A 201 15.28 10.59 7.00
CA LYS A 201 15.75 9.80 8.15
C LYS A 201 14.64 9.35 9.11
N GLN A 202 13.43 9.87 8.99
CA GLN A 202 12.25 9.44 9.76
C GLN A 202 11.49 8.33 9.05
N ALA A 203 11.65 8.19 7.74
CA ALA A 203 10.98 7.22 6.91
C ALA A 203 11.79 5.94 6.69
N LEU A 204 13.11 6.04 6.58
CA LEU A 204 13.99 4.88 6.46
C LEU A 204 14.28 4.34 7.86
N LEU A 205 13.69 3.21 8.21
CA LEU A 205 13.67 2.67 9.55
C LEU A 205 14.70 1.55 9.73
N PRO A 206 15.48 1.59 10.83
CA PRO A 206 16.58 0.65 11.03
C PRO A 206 16.12 -0.70 11.57
N ASP A 207 16.74 -1.77 11.07
CA ASP A 207 16.75 -3.10 11.71
C ASP A 207 17.99 -3.33 12.55
N SER A 208 17.93 -4.35 13.42
CA SER A 208 19.05 -4.74 14.26
C SER A 208 19.99 -5.66 13.48
N MET A 209 21.28 -5.30 13.40
CA MET A 209 22.25 -6.01 12.57
C MET A 209 23.69 -5.84 13.06
N VAL A 210 24.54 -6.76 12.59
CA VAL A 210 25.99 -6.57 12.59
C VAL A 210 26.40 -6.10 11.20
N VAL A 211 27.21 -5.06 11.14
CA VAL A 211 27.82 -4.57 9.91
C VAL A 211 29.34 -4.53 10.09
N PHE A 212 30.04 -5.18 9.19
CA PHE A 212 31.49 -5.16 9.13
C PHE A 212 31.94 -4.50 7.84
N ASN A 213 32.70 -3.41 7.95
CA ASN A 213 33.30 -2.67 6.86
C ASN A 213 34.81 -2.88 6.87
N SER A 214 35.43 -3.08 5.72
CA SER A 214 36.90 -3.15 5.60
C SER A 214 37.39 -2.59 4.28
N GLN A 215 38.51 -1.89 4.33
CA GLN A 215 39.22 -1.41 3.15
C GLN A 215 40.25 -2.48 2.73
N LEU A 216 39.90 -3.29 1.71
CA LEU A 216 40.72 -4.43 1.27
C LEU A 216 41.97 -4.01 0.48
N SER A 217 41.92 -2.85 -0.18
CA SER A 217 43.06 -2.22 -0.86
C SER A 217 42.83 -0.72 -0.99
N LYS A 218 43.76 0.01 -1.59
CA LYS A 218 43.59 1.46 -1.83
C LYS A 218 42.29 1.82 -2.56
N ASN A 219 41.80 0.93 -3.41
CA ASN A 219 40.69 1.20 -4.28
C ASN A 219 39.52 0.22 -4.08
N LEU A 220 39.64 -0.76 -3.19
CA LEU A 220 38.61 -1.78 -2.97
C LEU A 220 38.18 -1.80 -1.52
N SER A 221 36.90 -1.63 -1.25
CA SER A 221 36.29 -1.83 0.05
C SER A 221 35.20 -2.89 0.01
N THR A 222 34.85 -3.42 1.16
CA THR A 222 33.76 -4.40 1.33
C THR A 222 32.94 -4.07 2.56
N GLN A 223 31.66 -4.43 2.51
CA GLN A 223 30.77 -4.42 3.65
C GLN A 223 30.02 -5.75 3.71
N LEU A 224 30.01 -6.34 4.90
CA LEU A 224 29.24 -7.54 5.24
C LEU A 224 28.16 -7.14 6.24
N LEU A 225 26.98 -7.70 6.10
CA LEU A 225 25.90 -7.49 7.06
C LEU A 225 25.14 -8.78 7.36
N TYR A 226 24.62 -8.87 8.59
CA TYR A 226 23.72 -9.91 9.04
C TYR A 226 22.66 -9.30 9.95
N LEU A 227 21.38 -9.50 9.60
CA LEU A 227 20.22 -9.02 10.34
C LEU A 227 19.70 -10.10 11.27
N TRP A 228 19.38 -9.73 12.51
CA TRP A 228 18.70 -10.60 13.48
C TRP A 228 17.34 -10.04 13.91
N SER A 229 16.88 -8.96 13.30
CA SER A 229 15.47 -8.52 13.36
C SER A 229 14.93 -8.29 11.96
N TRP A 230 13.63 -8.45 11.83
CA TRP A 230 12.90 -8.16 10.61
C TRP A 230 11.60 -7.42 10.96
N HIS A 231 11.26 -6.40 10.17
CA HIS A 231 10.01 -5.67 10.26
C HIS A 231 9.45 -5.47 8.85
N PRO A 232 8.12 -5.51 8.68
CA PRO A 232 7.48 -5.12 7.44
C PRO A 232 7.56 -3.60 7.25
N ASP A 233 7.40 -3.15 6.01
CA ASP A 233 7.17 -1.75 5.71
C ASP A 233 5.89 -1.26 6.38
N ILE A 234 5.91 -0.03 6.86
CA ILE A 234 4.73 0.60 7.45
C ILE A 234 3.94 1.25 6.32
N LEU A 235 2.81 0.61 6.00
CA LEU A 235 1.87 1.07 4.98
C LEU A 235 0.94 2.16 5.55
N GLU A 236 0.28 2.88 4.65
CA GLU A 236 -0.77 3.82 5.03
C GLU A 236 -1.88 3.10 5.79
N PRO A 237 -2.22 3.55 7.00
CA PRO A 237 -3.30 2.96 7.76
C PRO A 237 -4.66 3.30 7.16
N THR A 238 -5.58 2.34 7.27
CA THR A 238 -6.96 2.49 6.77
C THR A 238 -7.61 3.78 7.26
N GLY A 239 -8.22 4.50 6.34
CA GLY A 239 -8.94 5.74 6.58
C GLY A 239 -8.06 6.97 6.79
N ALA A 240 -6.72 6.87 6.74
CA ALA A 240 -5.83 8.02 6.69
C ALA A 240 -5.94 8.72 5.31
N TYR A 241 -5.54 10.00 5.24
CA TYR A 241 -5.72 10.81 4.03
C TYR A 241 -5.10 10.20 2.77
N PHE A 242 -3.95 9.58 2.87
CA PHE A 242 -3.27 8.95 1.74
C PHE A 242 -3.55 7.45 1.63
N SER A 243 -4.44 6.90 2.47
CA SER A 243 -4.84 5.50 2.37
C SER A 243 -5.53 5.23 1.03
N THR A 244 -5.09 4.18 0.38
CA THR A 244 -5.64 3.65 -0.87
C THR A 244 -5.99 2.17 -0.73
N ASN A 245 -6.00 1.64 0.51
CA ASN A 245 -6.31 0.27 0.81
C ASN A 245 -6.86 0.15 2.25
N ASP A 246 -8.02 -0.49 2.40
CA ASP A 246 -8.71 -0.61 3.68
C ASP A 246 -8.57 -2.00 4.30
N VAL A 247 -7.83 -2.92 3.67
CA VAL A 247 -7.70 -4.32 4.10
C VAL A 247 -6.30 -4.70 4.57
N ALA A 248 -5.26 -3.95 4.14
CA ALA A 248 -3.89 -4.13 4.58
C ALA A 248 -3.44 -3.00 5.51
N GLY A 249 -2.35 -3.23 6.25
CA GLY A 249 -1.77 -2.22 7.13
C GLY A 249 -2.45 -2.09 8.49
N ALA A 250 -2.00 -1.09 9.25
CA ALA A 250 -2.51 -0.84 10.60
C ALA A 250 -3.95 -0.34 10.58
N GLY A 251 -4.77 -0.91 11.45
CA GLY A 251 -6.17 -0.48 11.59
C GLY A 251 -7.06 -0.92 10.43
N SER A 252 -6.64 -1.90 9.64
CA SER A 252 -7.44 -2.45 8.56
C SER A 252 -8.84 -2.86 9.01
N ASN A 253 -9.79 -2.85 8.09
CA ASN A 253 -11.19 -3.20 8.36
C ASN A 253 -11.40 -4.65 8.82
N GLN A 254 -10.34 -5.46 8.90
CA GLN A 254 -10.35 -6.86 9.30
C GLN A 254 -11.25 -7.73 8.40
N ARG A 255 -11.64 -7.23 7.24
CA ARG A 255 -12.45 -7.93 6.26
C ARG A 255 -12.32 -7.32 4.87
N VAL A 256 -12.42 -8.16 3.85
CA VAL A 256 -12.65 -7.76 2.45
C VAL A 256 -14.14 -7.79 2.20
N VAL A 257 -14.69 -6.73 1.63
CA VAL A 257 -16.10 -6.63 1.24
C VAL A 257 -16.25 -7.05 -0.22
N LEU A 258 -17.12 -8.01 -0.48
CA LEU A 258 -17.46 -8.46 -1.82
C LEU A 258 -18.58 -7.61 -2.42
N GLY A 259 -18.97 -7.94 -3.67
CA GLY A 259 -20.13 -7.30 -4.32
C GLY A 259 -19.81 -6.12 -5.21
N PHE A 260 -18.52 -5.90 -5.53
CA PHE A 260 -18.06 -4.96 -6.55
C PHE A 260 -18.67 -3.55 -6.42
N GLY A 261 -18.53 -2.98 -5.23
CA GLY A 261 -19.02 -1.66 -4.90
C GLY A 261 -20.53 -1.55 -4.64
N ALA A 262 -21.30 -2.62 -4.85
CA ALA A 262 -22.73 -2.64 -4.56
C ALA A 262 -23.06 -2.92 -3.07
N VAL A 263 -22.08 -3.36 -2.31
CA VAL A 263 -22.17 -3.61 -0.86
C VAL A 263 -21.29 -2.60 -0.15
N SER A 264 -21.84 -1.91 0.85
CA SER A 264 -21.09 -0.96 1.67
C SER A 264 -20.23 -1.70 2.72
N ASP A 265 -19.09 -1.17 3.04
CA ASP A 265 -18.26 -1.56 4.20
C ASP A 265 -18.97 -1.34 5.54
N MET A 266 -19.98 -0.46 5.58
CA MET A 266 -20.87 -0.27 6.73
C MET A 266 -21.95 -1.37 6.86
N GLY A 267 -22.01 -2.30 5.90
CA GLY A 267 -23.00 -3.36 5.80
C GLY A 267 -24.23 -2.98 4.97
N VAL A 268 -25.23 -3.86 4.98
CA VAL A 268 -26.49 -3.68 4.23
C VAL A 268 -27.67 -3.62 5.21
N ASP A 269 -28.48 -2.60 5.07
CA ASP A 269 -29.71 -2.46 5.85
C ASP A 269 -30.90 -3.12 5.14
N PHE A 270 -31.32 -4.26 5.68
CA PHE A 270 -32.49 -4.99 5.24
C PHE A 270 -33.78 -4.58 6.00
N SER A 271 -33.77 -3.50 6.80
CA SER A 271 -34.98 -3.03 7.52
C SER A 271 -36.18 -2.81 6.61
N PRO A 272 -36.06 -2.31 5.36
CA PRO A 272 -37.17 -2.21 4.43
C PRO A 272 -37.80 -3.57 4.07
N LEU A 273 -37.01 -4.66 4.19
CA LEU A 273 -37.44 -6.05 3.99
C LEU A 273 -37.67 -6.80 5.30
N GLY A 274 -37.71 -6.10 6.43
CA GLY A 274 -37.92 -6.69 7.76
C GLY A 274 -36.70 -7.41 8.35
N GLY A 275 -35.48 -7.20 7.78
CA GLY A 275 -34.28 -7.94 8.14
C GLY A 275 -33.30 -7.21 9.08
N GLY A 276 -33.36 -5.87 9.14
CA GLY A 276 -32.39 -5.06 9.92
C GLY A 276 -30.99 -4.94 9.27
N LEU A 277 -30.08 -4.26 9.95
CA LEU A 277 -28.71 -4.03 9.50
C LEU A 277 -27.86 -5.30 9.67
N VAL A 278 -27.22 -5.74 8.58
CA VAL A 278 -26.22 -6.82 8.56
C VAL A 278 -24.86 -6.20 8.25
N LYS A 279 -24.02 -6.03 9.27
CA LYS A 279 -22.71 -5.33 9.16
C LYS A 279 -21.69 -6.12 8.34
N ASP A 280 -21.66 -7.45 8.48
CA ASP A 280 -20.69 -8.31 7.80
C ASP A 280 -21.32 -9.02 6.59
N PHE A 281 -22.09 -8.24 5.80
CA PHE A 281 -22.76 -8.77 4.62
C PHE A 281 -21.76 -8.94 3.48
N GLN A 282 -21.67 -10.18 2.96
CA GLN A 282 -20.74 -10.54 1.88
C GLN A 282 -19.28 -10.15 2.18
N THR A 283 -18.77 -10.54 3.34
CA THR A 283 -17.40 -10.23 3.75
C THR A 283 -16.54 -11.47 3.94
N ILE A 284 -15.24 -11.33 3.65
CA ILE A 284 -14.20 -12.32 3.96
C ILE A 284 -13.39 -11.78 5.15
N PRO A 285 -13.41 -12.43 6.33
CA PRO A 285 -12.69 -11.95 7.50
C PRO A 285 -11.17 -12.14 7.36
N ARG A 286 -10.40 -11.31 8.08
CA ARG A 286 -8.94 -11.45 8.21
C ARG A 286 -8.61 -12.57 9.20
N LEU A 287 -7.69 -13.44 8.80
CA LEU A 287 -7.05 -14.44 9.63
C LEU A 287 -5.74 -13.86 10.22
N PRO A 288 -5.11 -14.52 11.21
CA PRO A 288 -3.78 -14.16 11.65
C PRO A 288 -2.75 -14.23 10.51
N ASP A 289 -1.92 -13.20 10.40
CA ASP A 289 -0.90 -13.11 9.38
C ASP A 289 0.22 -14.13 9.57
N HIS A 290 0.83 -14.56 8.48
CA HIS A 290 1.98 -15.46 8.50
C HIS A 290 3.28 -14.65 8.52
N ARG A 291 3.81 -14.39 9.72
CA ARG A 291 5.07 -13.67 9.89
C ARG A 291 6.27 -14.58 9.67
N PRO A 292 7.34 -14.09 9.00
CA PRO A 292 8.57 -14.83 8.83
C PRO A 292 9.40 -14.85 10.11
N PRO A 293 10.47 -15.69 10.20
CA PRO A 293 11.49 -15.55 11.22
C PRO A 293 12.16 -14.18 11.18
N GLU A 294 12.56 -13.66 12.33
CA GLU A 294 13.20 -12.35 12.42
C GLU A 294 14.64 -12.36 11.89
N SER A 295 15.32 -13.49 11.90
CA SER A 295 16.71 -13.63 11.50
C SER A 295 16.90 -14.38 10.19
N GLY A 296 18.12 -14.39 9.66
CA GLY A 296 18.47 -15.16 8.46
C GLY A 296 18.70 -14.31 7.23
N GLN A 297 18.61 -12.99 7.33
CA GLN A 297 18.93 -12.08 6.24
C GLN A 297 20.41 -11.67 6.32
N TYR A 298 21.09 -11.67 5.19
CA TYR A 298 22.51 -11.35 5.12
C TYR A 298 22.91 -10.82 3.75
N GLY A 299 23.99 -10.05 3.72
CA GLY A 299 24.47 -9.50 2.47
C GLY A 299 25.95 -9.13 2.49
N ILE A 300 26.45 -8.91 1.29
CA ILE A 300 27.81 -8.46 1.04
C ILE A 300 27.82 -7.47 -0.11
N ASN A 301 28.65 -6.45 0.01
CA ASN A 301 28.99 -5.63 -1.14
C ASN A 301 30.51 -5.43 -1.28
N PHE A 302 30.91 -5.13 -2.50
CA PHE A 302 32.25 -4.67 -2.86
C PHE A 302 32.11 -3.35 -3.61
N LYS A 303 32.92 -2.35 -3.24
CA LYS A 303 33.00 -1.08 -3.95
C LYS A 303 34.42 -0.88 -4.46
N TYR A 304 34.55 -0.69 -5.76
CA TYR A 304 35.84 -0.50 -6.43
C TYR A 304 35.93 0.90 -7.03
N TYR A 305 36.95 1.64 -6.64
CA TYR A 305 37.18 3.00 -7.11
C TYR A 305 38.22 3.03 -8.25
N LEU A 306 37.82 3.65 -9.38
CA LEU A 306 38.63 3.88 -10.59
C LEU A 306 39.04 5.34 -10.66
N PRO A 307 40.25 5.73 -10.15
CA PRO A 307 40.65 7.14 -10.04
C PRO A 307 40.85 7.83 -11.39
N ASN A 308 41.19 7.08 -12.44
CA ASN A 308 41.53 7.60 -13.74
C ASN A 308 40.38 7.49 -14.77
N PHE A 309 39.18 7.06 -14.38
CA PHE A 309 38.01 7.01 -15.25
C PHE A 309 37.04 8.13 -14.88
N GLY A 310 36.78 9.05 -15.85
CA GLY A 310 36.06 10.28 -15.58
C GLY A 310 36.84 11.20 -14.65
N GLN A 311 36.18 11.76 -13.63
CA GLN A 311 36.80 12.45 -12.48
C GLN A 311 36.90 11.54 -11.25
N GLY A 312 37.01 10.23 -11.47
CA GLY A 312 36.87 9.17 -10.48
C GLY A 312 35.52 8.49 -10.61
N THR A 313 35.52 7.16 -10.72
CA THR A 313 34.30 6.35 -10.82
C THR A 313 34.31 5.28 -9.76
N GLN A 314 33.22 5.13 -9.03
CA GLN A 314 33.01 4.03 -8.11
C GLN A 314 32.09 3.00 -8.78
N LEU A 315 32.47 1.74 -8.73
CA LEU A 315 31.64 0.60 -9.13
C LEU A 315 31.26 -0.18 -7.88
N GLY A 316 29.98 -0.55 -7.76
CA GLY A 316 29.44 -1.36 -6.68
C GLY A 316 28.98 -2.73 -7.17
N PHE A 317 29.21 -3.77 -6.39
CA PHE A 317 28.73 -5.13 -6.59
C PHE A 317 28.06 -5.58 -5.31
N TYR A 318 26.82 -6.09 -5.40
CA TYR A 318 25.98 -6.36 -4.22
C TYR A 318 25.34 -7.74 -4.31
N PHE A 319 25.23 -8.37 -3.16
CA PHE A 319 24.42 -9.55 -2.94
C PHE A 319 23.67 -9.40 -1.62
N LEU A 320 22.37 -9.69 -1.62
CA LEU A 320 21.51 -9.68 -0.44
C LEU A 320 20.57 -10.87 -0.48
N ASN A 321 20.47 -11.63 0.60
CA ASN A 321 19.38 -12.57 0.86
C ASN A 321 18.45 -11.94 1.89
N TYR A 322 17.20 -11.73 1.52
CA TYR A 322 16.25 -11.00 2.36
C TYR A 322 14.83 -11.57 2.29
N THR A 323 13.99 -11.13 3.21
CA THR A 323 12.57 -11.43 3.30
C THR A 323 11.76 -10.25 2.78
N SER A 324 10.67 -10.50 2.05
CA SER A 324 9.76 -9.45 1.58
C SER A 324 9.33 -8.56 2.75
N ARG A 325 9.37 -7.25 2.56
CA ARG A 325 8.91 -6.27 3.56
C ARG A 325 7.51 -5.77 3.27
N VAL A 326 7.06 -5.92 2.04
CA VAL A 326 5.68 -5.65 1.63
C VAL A 326 4.92 -6.98 1.64
N PRO A 327 3.73 -7.05 2.25
CA PRO A 327 2.95 -8.27 2.31
C PRO A 327 2.37 -8.65 0.94
N VAL A 328 2.17 -9.94 0.74
CA VAL A 328 1.26 -10.49 -0.26
C VAL A 328 0.05 -11.09 0.45
N VAL A 329 -1.11 -11.07 -0.22
CA VAL A 329 -2.37 -11.56 0.34
C VAL A 329 -2.69 -12.92 -0.24
N SER A 330 -2.96 -13.89 0.64
CA SER A 330 -3.49 -15.22 0.30
C SER A 330 -4.85 -15.42 0.94
N LEU A 331 -5.67 -16.31 0.36
CA LEU A 331 -7.00 -16.60 0.87
C LEU A 331 -7.14 -18.06 1.36
N GLN A 332 -8.13 -18.27 2.18
CA GLN A 332 -8.62 -19.59 2.58
C GLN A 332 -10.08 -19.74 2.17
N THR A 333 -10.42 -20.87 1.54
CA THR A 333 -11.80 -21.18 1.19
C THR A 333 -12.66 -21.39 2.42
N GLY A 334 -13.96 -21.19 2.28
CA GLY A 334 -14.93 -21.37 3.36
C GLY A 334 -15.02 -22.81 3.89
N THR A 335 -15.78 -22.97 4.96
CA THR A 335 -15.94 -24.23 5.70
C THR A 335 -17.16 -25.03 5.24
N PRO A 336 -17.24 -26.34 5.58
CA PRO A 336 -18.47 -27.13 5.38
C PRO A 336 -19.69 -26.49 6.02
N ALA A 337 -19.54 -25.93 7.22
CA ALA A 337 -20.61 -25.24 7.92
C ALA A 337 -21.09 -23.98 7.17
N GLY A 338 -20.17 -23.22 6.59
CA GLY A 338 -20.50 -22.06 5.75
C GLY A 338 -21.32 -22.46 4.52
N LEU A 339 -20.90 -23.54 3.83
CA LEU A 339 -21.65 -24.06 2.70
C LEU A 339 -23.06 -24.55 3.13
N GLY A 340 -23.16 -25.24 4.25
CA GLY A 340 -24.44 -25.69 4.80
C GLY A 340 -25.37 -24.54 5.18
N ASN A 341 -24.81 -23.48 5.80
CA ASN A 341 -25.57 -22.27 6.11
C ASN A 341 -26.02 -21.52 4.85
N ALA A 342 -25.18 -21.45 3.82
CA ALA A 342 -25.55 -20.87 2.53
C ALA A 342 -26.73 -21.61 1.90
N TYR A 343 -26.70 -22.95 1.92
CA TYR A 343 -27.81 -23.76 1.46
C TYR A 343 -29.10 -23.55 2.30
N GLY A 344 -28.95 -23.40 3.62
CA GLY A 344 -30.01 -23.01 4.52
C GLY A 344 -30.61 -21.64 4.19
N ALA A 345 -29.78 -20.65 3.86
CA ALA A 345 -30.22 -19.32 3.47
C ALA A 345 -31.07 -19.33 2.19
N VAL A 346 -30.62 -20.08 1.16
CA VAL A 346 -31.40 -20.25 -0.09
C VAL A 346 -32.78 -20.86 0.23
N ASN A 347 -32.82 -21.92 1.02
CA ASN A 347 -34.08 -22.63 1.37
C ASN A 347 -34.98 -21.76 2.25
N SER A 348 -34.45 -20.95 3.16
CA SER A 348 -35.27 -20.01 3.94
C SER A 348 -35.99 -19.01 3.06
N VAL A 349 -35.26 -18.38 2.13
CA VAL A 349 -35.82 -17.38 1.21
C VAL A 349 -36.83 -18.00 0.24
N ALA A 350 -36.42 -19.08 -0.44
CA ALA A 350 -37.21 -19.70 -1.47
C ALA A 350 -38.53 -20.31 -0.90
N ALA A 351 -38.45 -21.04 0.20
CA ALA A 351 -39.65 -21.68 0.80
C ALA A 351 -40.64 -20.64 1.34
N ALA A 352 -40.15 -19.53 1.93
CA ALA A 352 -41.03 -18.47 2.39
C ALA A 352 -41.74 -17.78 1.20
N ALA A 353 -41.02 -17.47 0.14
CA ALA A 353 -41.56 -16.83 -1.05
C ALA A 353 -42.60 -17.79 -1.76
N GLN A 354 -42.24 -19.06 -1.91
CA GLN A 354 -43.13 -20.07 -2.49
C GLN A 354 -44.42 -20.27 -1.68
N ALA A 355 -44.30 -20.39 -0.32
CA ALA A 355 -45.44 -20.51 0.55
C ALA A 355 -46.40 -19.33 0.45
N LEU A 356 -45.84 -18.10 0.40
CA LEU A 356 -46.60 -16.86 0.23
C LEU A 356 -47.29 -16.81 -1.15
N ALA A 357 -46.61 -17.19 -2.22
CA ALA A 357 -47.16 -17.30 -3.55
C ALA A 357 -48.30 -18.33 -3.67
N ALA A 358 -48.21 -19.42 -2.84
CA ALA A 358 -49.25 -20.42 -2.72
C ALA A 358 -50.47 -19.99 -1.88
N GLY A 359 -50.51 -18.73 -1.40
CA GLY A 359 -51.63 -18.16 -0.67
C GLY A 359 -51.58 -18.35 0.86
N ASN A 360 -50.47 -18.79 1.43
CA ASN A 360 -50.33 -18.81 2.86
C ASN A 360 -50.26 -17.40 3.45
N SER A 361 -50.62 -17.26 4.74
CA SER A 361 -50.40 -15.99 5.43
C SER A 361 -48.92 -15.67 5.53
N PHE A 362 -48.58 -14.37 5.63
CA PHE A 362 -47.21 -13.94 5.79
C PHE A 362 -46.50 -14.64 6.94
N SER A 363 -47.14 -14.71 8.10
CA SER A 363 -46.55 -15.37 9.28
C SER A 363 -46.34 -16.88 9.06
N SER A 364 -47.25 -17.56 8.37
CA SER A 364 -47.11 -18.98 8.04
C SER A 364 -45.97 -19.20 7.03
N ALA A 365 -45.91 -18.35 6.01
CA ALA A 365 -44.86 -18.40 5.00
C ALA A 365 -43.44 -18.20 5.64
N VAL A 366 -43.29 -17.25 6.55
CA VAL A 366 -42.04 -17.03 7.30
C VAL A 366 -41.72 -18.25 8.19
N GLN A 367 -42.69 -18.88 8.86
CA GLN A 367 -42.46 -20.09 9.64
C GLN A 367 -41.98 -21.27 8.78
N ILE A 368 -42.63 -21.46 7.61
CA ILE A 368 -42.26 -22.51 6.64
C ILE A 368 -40.82 -22.28 6.15
N GLY A 369 -40.47 -21.06 5.76
CA GLY A 369 -39.12 -20.69 5.32
C GLY A 369 -38.09 -20.90 6.42
N THR A 370 -38.40 -20.50 7.66
CA THR A 370 -37.51 -20.69 8.80
C THR A 370 -37.20 -22.18 9.02
N ALA A 371 -38.21 -23.03 9.06
CA ALA A 371 -38.05 -24.47 9.24
C ALA A 371 -37.27 -25.11 8.09
N ALA A 372 -37.59 -24.73 6.83
CA ALA A 372 -36.89 -25.26 5.65
C ALA A 372 -35.41 -24.89 5.66
N GLY A 373 -35.08 -23.66 6.01
CA GLY A 373 -33.69 -23.22 6.09
C GLY A 373 -32.89 -23.92 7.16
N GLN A 374 -33.43 -24.07 8.37
CA GLN A 374 -32.78 -24.79 9.45
C GLN A 374 -32.57 -26.27 9.09
N GLN A 375 -33.57 -26.91 8.51
CA GLN A 375 -33.50 -28.32 8.09
C GLN A 375 -32.43 -28.47 6.99
N ALA A 376 -32.42 -27.62 6.00
CA ALA A 376 -31.45 -27.65 4.90
C ALA A 376 -30.02 -27.46 5.40
N ALA A 377 -29.79 -26.48 6.27
CA ALA A 377 -28.49 -26.23 6.87
C ALA A 377 -28.02 -27.44 7.68
N ALA A 378 -28.85 -27.95 8.59
CA ALA A 378 -28.52 -29.10 9.43
C ALA A 378 -28.23 -30.39 8.63
N ALA A 379 -28.98 -30.64 7.56
CA ALA A 379 -28.77 -31.77 6.67
C ALA A 379 -27.43 -31.77 5.95
N THR A 380 -26.81 -30.57 5.79
CA THR A 380 -25.54 -30.35 5.06
C THR A 380 -24.39 -29.92 5.96
N GLY A 381 -24.56 -30.07 7.29
CA GLY A 381 -23.51 -29.79 8.27
C GLY A 381 -23.38 -28.33 8.67
N GLY A 382 -24.34 -27.47 8.28
CA GLY A 382 -24.47 -26.10 8.73
C GLY A 382 -25.11 -26.00 10.12
N ASN A 383 -25.08 -24.77 10.65
CA ASN A 383 -25.60 -24.43 11.98
C ASN A 383 -26.45 -23.16 11.99
N LEU A 384 -27.22 -22.92 10.92
CA LEU A 384 -28.04 -21.71 10.77
C LEU A 384 -29.01 -21.58 11.95
N THR A 385 -28.93 -20.48 12.69
CA THR A 385 -29.79 -20.24 13.85
C THR A 385 -31.24 -20.00 13.44
N ALA A 386 -32.21 -20.27 14.33
CA ALA A 386 -33.63 -20.01 14.09
C ALA A 386 -33.86 -18.51 13.79
N ALA A 387 -33.18 -17.63 14.52
CA ALA A 387 -33.30 -16.19 14.33
C ALA A 387 -32.80 -15.72 12.93
N THR A 388 -31.66 -16.27 12.49
CA THR A 388 -31.08 -15.95 11.16
C THR A 388 -31.97 -16.53 10.04
N ALA A 389 -32.45 -17.81 10.19
CA ALA A 389 -33.34 -18.43 9.23
C ALA A 389 -34.67 -17.66 9.13
N GLN A 390 -35.23 -17.19 10.25
CA GLN A 390 -36.44 -16.38 10.29
C GLN A 390 -36.21 -15.02 9.61
N GLN A 391 -35.09 -14.39 9.84
CA GLN A 391 -34.70 -13.14 9.16
C GLN A 391 -34.66 -13.33 7.64
N TYR A 392 -34.03 -14.40 7.16
CA TYR A 392 -33.94 -14.70 5.73
C TYR A 392 -35.31 -15.05 5.11
N ALA A 393 -36.10 -15.81 5.79
CA ALA A 393 -37.47 -16.10 5.39
C ALA A 393 -38.33 -14.82 5.28
N THR A 394 -38.17 -13.91 6.24
CA THR A 394 -38.86 -12.60 6.23
C THR A 394 -38.41 -11.75 5.05
N ILE A 395 -37.11 -11.67 4.79
CA ILE A 395 -36.55 -10.95 3.63
C ILE A 395 -37.08 -11.56 2.35
N GLY A 396 -37.11 -12.89 2.20
CA GLY A 396 -37.62 -13.57 1.00
C GLY A 396 -39.09 -13.29 0.73
N ALA A 397 -39.94 -13.39 1.75
CA ALA A 397 -41.37 -13.08 1.64
C ALA A 397 -41.60 -11.61 1.26
N ASN A 398 -40.90 -10.67 1.89
CA ASN A 398 -41.01 -9.24 1.58
C ASN A 398 -40.42 -8.88 0.21
N THR A 399 -39.35 -9.55 -0.22
CA THR A 399 -38.79 -9.39 -1.57
C THR A 399 -39.83 -9.75 -2.62
N LEU A 400 -40.56 -10.86 -2.43
CA LEU A 400 -41.66 -11.25 -3.34
C LEU A 400 -42.78 -10.21 -3.34
N LEU A 401 -43.20 -9.74 -2.16
CA LEU A 401 -44.28 -8.70 -2.07
C LEU A 401 -43.88 -7.38 -2.71
N ALA A 402 -42.61 -7.02 -2.66
CA ALA A 402 -42.07 -5.85 -3.30
C ALA A 402 -41.88 -6.02 -4.84
N GLY A 403 -42.14 -7.21 -5.40
CA GLY A 403 -41.89 -7.52 -6.81
C GLY A 403 -40.38 -7.65 -7.14
N GLY A 404 -39.55 -7.86 -6.14
CA GLY A 404 -38.09 -8.03 -6.29
C GLY A 404 -37.71 -9.44 -6.75
N ASN A 405 -36.44 -9.62 -7.11
CA ASN A 405 -35.88 -10.90 -7.54
C ASN A 405 -35.49 -11.77 -6.32
N VAL A 406 -36.36 -12.72 -5.99
CA VAL A 406 -36.19 -13.65 -4.86
C VAL A 406 -34.94 -14.52 -5.01
N ASN A 407 -34.63 -14.98 -6.23
CA ASN A 407 -33.45 -15.84 -6.46
C ASN A 407 -32.14 -15.05 -6.28
N ALA A 408 -32.07 -13.82 -6.78
CA ALA A 408 -30.92 -12.96 -6.56
C ALA A 408 -30.72 -12.66 -5.06
N GLN A 409 -31.82 -12.41 -4.33
CA GLN A 409 -31.76 -12.18 -2.90
C GLN A 409 -31.29 -13.42 -2.14
N ALA A 410 -31.74 -14.61 -2.53
CA ALA A 410 -31.32 -15.89 -1.96
C ALA A 410 -29.81 -16.12 -2.21
N ALA A 411 -29.34 -15.87 -3.43
CA ALA A 411 -27.93 -15.98 -3.79
C ALA A 411 -27.04 -15.03 -2.97
N ASN A 412 -27.44 -13.78 -2.83
CA ASN A 412 -26.70 -12.77 -2.06
C ASN A 412 -26.56 -13.15 -0.58
N LEU A 413 -27.63 -13.65 0.04
CA LEU A 413 -27.61 -14.12 1.43
C LEU A 413 -26.77 -15.39 1.57
N ALA A 414 -26.85 -16.32 0.62
CA ALA A 414 -26.02 -17.53 0.61
C ALA A 414 -24.52 -17.20 0.45
N THR A 415 -24.16 -16.31 -0.46
CA THR A 415 -22.80 -15.80 -0.60
C THR A 415 -22.30 -15.21 0.71
N SER A 416 -23.14 -14.42 1.40
CA SER A 416 -22.80 -13.84 2.69
C SER A 416 -22.55 -14.91 3.77
N GLU A 417 -23.34 -16.00 3.81
CA GLU A 417 -23.13 -17.09 4.78
C GLU A 417 -21.85 -17.87 4.51
N TYR A 418 -21.50 -18.09 3.25
CA TYR A 418 -20.28 -18.78 2.90
C TYR A 418 -19.04 -17.90 3.10
N SER A 419 -19.07 -16.66 2.60
CA SER A 419 -17.91 -15.76 2.62
C SER A 419 -17.43 -15.44 4.03
N ARG A 420 -18.32 -15.33 5.01
CA ARG A 420 -17.96 -15.16 6.43
C ARG A 420 -17.15 -16.31 7.02
N THR A 421 -17.11 -17.47 6.38
CA THR A 421 -16.32 -18.63 6.80
C THR A 421 -15.05 -18.83 5.99
N GLN A 422 -14.82 -18.00 4.98
CA GLN A 422 -13.56 -17.86 4.29
C GLN A 422 -12.56 -17.09 5.17
N GLY A 423 -11.36 -16.84 4.67
CA GLY A 423 -10.40 -15.99 5.32
C GLY A 423 -9.37 -15.45 4.35
N PHE A 424 -8.77 -14.30 4.69
CA PHE A 424 -7.59 -13.80 4.04
C PHE A 424 -6.52 -13.48 5.09
N TYR A 425 -5.27 -13.51 4.70
CA TYR A 425 -4.13 -13.17 5.56
C TYR A 425 -2.98 -12.63 4.75
N GLU A 426 -2.15 -11.86 5.42
CA GLU A 426 -0.89 -11.37 4.87
C GLU A 426 0.23 -12.37 5.15
N GLU A 427 1.11 -12.53 4.16
CA GLU A 427 2.32 -13.33 4.31
C GLU A 427 3.53 -12.62 3.65
N PHE A 428 4.72 -12.94 4.15
CA PHE A 428 5.97 -12.29 3.76
C PHE A 428 6.97 -13.37 3.30
N PRO A 429 7.00 -13.72 2.00
CA PRO A 429 7.90 -14.73 1.48
C PRO A 429 9.36 -14.40 1.71
N GLN A 430 10.15 -15.45 2.00
CA GLN A 430 11.55 -15.37 2.40
C GLN A 430 12.48 -15.77 1.25
N ASP A 431 13.79 -15.62 1.50
CA ASP A 431 14.86 -16.11 0.62
C ASP A 431 14.90 -15.48 -0.77
N ILE A 432 14.43 -14.23 -0.89
CA ILE A 432 14.62 -13.44 -2.10
C ILE A 432 16.10 -13.10 -2.23
N LYS A 433 16.71 -13.47 -3.37
CA LYS A 433 18.12 -13.23 -3.62
C LYS A 433 18.29 -12.06 -4.58
N MET A 434 18.88 -10.98 -4.11
CA MET A 434 19.20 -9.81 -4.91
C MET A 434 20.68 -9.80 -5.29
N PHE A 435 20.94 -9.59 -6.57
CA PHE A 435 22.27 -9.31 -7.12
C PHE A 435 22.24 -7.92 -7.74
N GLY A 436 23.24 -7.10 -7.43
CA GLY A 436 23.26 -5.72 -7.86
C GLY A 436 24.57 -5.24 -8.42
N LEU A 437 24.46 -4.29 -9.34
CA LEU A 437 25.57 -3.52 -9.87
C LEU A 437 25.23 -2.05 -9.74
N SER A 438 26.18 -1.21 -9.34
CA SER A 438 26.03 0.23 -9.40
C SER A 438 27.28 0.92 -9.93
N PHE A 439 27.09 2.16 -10.40
CA PHE A 439 28.18 3.07 -10.68
C PHE A 439 27.84 4.48 -10.23
N ASN A 440 28.87 5.22 -9.84
CA ASN A 440 28.77 6.64 -9.56
C ASN A 440 30.01 7.34 -10.14
N SER A 441 29.79 8.36 -10.95
CA SER A 441 30.87 9.05 -11.69
C SER A 441 30.51 10.51 -11.91
N GLN A 442 31.52 11.31 -12.26
CA GLN A 442 31.32 12.69 -12.68
C GLN A 442 31.90 12.90 -14.09
N LEU A 443 31.09 13.49 -14.97
CA LEU A 443 31.50 13.82 -16.34
C LEU A 443 32.47 15.01 -16.31
N GLN A 444 33.68 14.80 -16.84
CA GLN A 444 34.72 15.79 -16.82
C GLN A 444 34.39 17.08 -17.63
N SER A 445 33.62 16.95 -18.70
CA SER A 445 33.28 18.05 -19.61
C SER A 445 32.25 19.04 -19.04
N THR A 446 31.30 18.57 -18.26
CA THR A 446 30.14 19.33 -17.76
C THR A 446 30.10 19.45 -16.23
N GLY A 447 30.86 18.61 -15.52
CA GLY A 447 30.75 18.49 -14.06
C GLY A 447 29.47 17.80 -13.59
N THR A 448 28.68 17.23 -14.52
CA THR A 448 27.46 16.48 -14.18
C THR A 448 27.80 15.22 -13.42
N ALA A 449 27.22 15.01 -12.24
CA ALA A 449 27.26 13.72 -11.56
C ALA A 449 26.27 12.77 -12.24
N ILE A 450 26.73 11.57 -12.57
CA ILE A 450 25.91 10.49 -13.11
C ILE A 450 26.06 9.25 -12.24
N GLN A 451 24.95 8.67 -11.89
CA GLN A 451 24.90 7.45 -11.09
C GLN A 451 23.81 6.52 -11.64
N GLY A 452 23.98 5.23 -11.44
CA GLY A 452 23.01 4.28 -11.89
C GLY A 452 23.19 2.92 -11.26
N GLU A 453 22.16 2.12 -11.31
CA GLU A 453 22.15 0.78 -10.74
C GLU A 453 21.28 -0.19 -11.51
N VAL A 454 21.58 -1.45 -11.34
CA VAL A 454 20.77 -2.58 -11.80
C VAL A 454 20.62 -3.55 -10.65
N ALA A 455 19.38 -3.86 -10.31
CA ALA A 455 19.04 -4.88 -9.33
C ALA A 455 18.34 -6.05 -10.03
N TYR A 456 18.92 -7.24 -9.98
CA TYR A 456 18.27 -8.50 -10.33
C TYR A 456 17.81 -9.18 -9.04
N ARG A 457 16.56 -9.59 -8.99
CA ARG A 457 15.99 -10.34 -7.88
C ARG A 457 15.42 -11.66 -8.36
N HIS A 458 15.79 -12.72 -7.67
CA HIS A 458 15.29 -14.07 -7.88
C HIS A 458 14.25 -14.42 -6.82
N ASP A 459 13.15 -15.05 -7.23
CA ASP A 459 12.05 -15.49 -6.39
C ASP A 459 11.28 -14.35 -5.70
N VAL A 460 11.02 -13.24 -6.42
CA VAL A 460 10.16 -12.16 -5.92
C VAL A 460 8.70 -12.60 -5.92
N PRO A 461 7.98 -12.49 -4.78
CA PRO A 461 6.56 -12.79 -4.73
C PRO A 461 5.76 -11.67 -5.42
N LEU A 462 5.14 -11.97 -6.54
CA LEU A 462 4.23 -11.05 -7.23
C LEU A 462 2.79 -11.39 -6.90
N GLN A 463 2.01 -10.40 -6.46
CA GLN A 463 0.61 -10.54 -6.11
C GLN A 463 -0.22 -10.90 -7.34
N ILE A 464 -0.94 -12.02 -7.26
CA ILE A 464 -1.95 -12.41 -8.24
C ILE A 464 -3.15 -11.50 -8.08
N ASP A 465 -3.83 -11.17 -9.18
CA ASP A 465 -5.05 -10.38 -9.22
C ASP A 465 -6.04 -10.81 -8.12
N ASP A 466 -6.48 -9.86 -7.32
CA ASP A 466 -7.34 -10.09 -6.16
C ASP A 466 -8.70 -10.69 -6.55
N VAL A 467 -9.23 -10.35 -7.71
CA VAL A 467 -10.48 -10.92 -8.25
C VAL A 467 -10.31 -12.39 -8.62
N GLU A 468 -9.16 -12.77 -9.21
CA GLU A 468 -8.82 -14.17 -9.45
C GLU A 468 -8.81 -14.99 -8.15
N LEU A 469 -8.24 -14.42 -7.09
CA LEU A 469 -8.17 -15.05 -5.77
C LEU A 469 -9.57 -15.20 -5.15
N ILE A 470 -10.38 -14.15 -5.20
CA ILE A 470 -11.74 -14.16 -4.68
C ILE A 470 -12.57 -15.23 -5.39
N TYR A 471 -12.55 -15.27 -6.73
CA TYR A 471 -13.27 -16.30 -7.49
C TYR A 471 -12.76 -17.70 -7.21
N ALA A 472 -11.44 -17.90 -7.12
CA ALA A 472 -10.87 -19.19 -6.76
C ALA A 472 -11.35 -19.65 -5.38
N SER A 473 -11.41 -18.75 -4.42
CA SER A 473 -11.88 -19.04 -3.05
C SER A 473 -13.38 -19.29 -2.95
N LEU A 474 -14.18 -18.80 -3.92
CA LEU A 474 -15.63 -19.03 -4.02
C LEU A 474 -15.98 -20.31 -4.78
N THR A 475 -15.06 -20.93 -5.53
CA THR A 475 -15.36 -22.16 -6.31
C THR A 475 -15.95 -23.30 -5.47
N PRO A 476 -15.57 -23.54 -4.19
CA PRO A 476 -16.23 -24.54 -3.37
C PRO A 476 -17.69 -24.21 -3.05
N PHE A 477 -18.02 -22.92 -2.88
CA PHE A 477 -19.38 -22.48 -2.65
C PHE A 477 -20.26 -22.74 -3.88
N GLU A 478 -19.82 -22.31 -5.03
CA GLU A 478 -20.58 -22.43 -6.28
C GLU A 478 -20.80 -23.90 -6.64
N THR A 479 -19.74 -24.71 -6.66
CA THR A 479 -19.82 -26.13 -6.96
C THR A 479 -20.64 -26.87 -5.91
N GLY A 480 -20.43 -26.58 -4.63
CA GLY A 480 -21.15 -27.26 -3.53
C GLY A 480 -22.64 -26.92 -3.52
N LEU A 481 -22.97 -25.63 -3.72
CA LEU A 481 -24.37 -25.20 -3.75
C LEU A 481 -25.12 -25.78 -4.95
N ALA A 482 -24.51 -25.81 -6.14
CA ALA A 482 -25.08 -26.44 -7.31
C ALA A 482 -25.32 -27.92 -7.11
N ASN A 483 -24.36 -28.65 -6.52
CA ASN A 483 -24.53 -30.07 -6.18
C ASN A 483 -25.71 -30.32 -5.21
N LEU A 484 -25.87 -29.42 -4.22
CA LEU A 484 -26.96 -29.53 -3.23
C LEU A 484 -28.34 -29.19 -3.84
N LEU A 485 -28.38 -28.26 -4.79
CA LEU A 485 -29.62 -27.88 -5.48
C LEU A 485 -29.97 -28.78 -6.65
N HIS A 486 -29.10 -29.72 -7.05
CA HIS A 486 -29.20 -30.56 -8.23
C HIS A 486 -29.39 -29.75 -9.52
N GLU A 487 -28.81 -28.54 -9.54
CA GLU A 487 -28.84 -27.64 -10.68
C GLU A 487 -27.48 -27.69 -11.41
N PRO A 488 -27.44 -27.49 -12.73
CA PRO A 488 -26.18 -27.32 -13.41
C PRO A 488 -25.51 -26.06 -12.90
N VAL A 489 -24.23 -26.17 -12.62
CA VAL A 489 -23.46 -25.00 -12.16
C VAL A 489 -23.39 -23.97 -13.29
N THR A 490 -24.16 -22.93 -13.16
CA THR A 490 -24.24 -21.81 -14.13
C THR A 490 -24.10 -20.52 -13.35
N GLY A 491 -23.02 -19.78 -13.56
CA GLY A 491 -22.83 -18.50 -12.88
C GLY A 491 -21.44 -17.91 -13.08
N PRO A 492 -21.23 -16.67 -12.69
CA PRO A 492 -19.91 -16.05 -12.66
C PRO A 492 -18.98 -16.84 -11.74
N GLY A 493 -17.75 -17.11 -12.18
CA GLY A 493 -16.75 -17.87 -11.41
C GLY A 493 -16.77 -19.37 -11.67
N HIS A 494 -17.72 -19.88 -12.43
CA HIS A 494 -17.84 -21.30 -12.66
C HIS A 494 -17.04 -21.78 -13.86
N CYS A 495 -15.91 -22.43 -13.60
CA CYS A 495 -15.08 -23.07 -14.60
C CYS A 495 -15.41 -24.57 -14.69
N VAL A 496 -16.06 -25.01 -15.78
CA VAL A 496 -16.10 -26.44 -16.10
C VAL A 496 -14.77 -26.83 -16.78
N PRO A 497 -13.91 -27.63 -16.17
CA PRO A 497 -12.73 -28.15 -16.85
C PRO A 497 -13.16 -28.87 -18.13
N ASN A 498 -12.57 -28.53 -19.27
CA ASN A 498 -12.79 -29.13 -20.59
C ASN A 498 -13.96 -28.63 -21.45
N SER A 499 -14.56 -27.49 -21.18
CA SER A 499 -15.46 -26.90 -22.18
C SER A 499 -14.67 -26.13 -23.24
N ALA A 500 -14.96 -26.38 -24.52
CA ALA A 500 -14.32 -25.71 -25.65
C ALA A 500 -14.78 -24.25 -25.86
N THR A 501 -15.64 -23.75 -25.00
CA THR A 501 -16.12 -22.36 -25.02
C THR A 501 -15.46 -21.57 -23.88
N PRO A 502 -14.95 -20.36 -24.13
CA PRO A 502 -14.51 -19.49 -23.05
C PRO A 502 -15.65 -19.25 -22.08
N ILE A 503 -15.51 -19.71 -20.84
CA ILE A 503 -16.54 -19.51 -19.84
C ILE A 503 -16.25 -18.20 -19.15
N THR A 504 -17.14 -17.27 -19.32
CA THR A 504 -17.13 -16.02 -18.59
C THR A 504 -17.23 -16.27 -17.10
N GLY A 505 -16.34 -15.69 -16.32
CA GLY A 505 -16.33 -15.75 -14.86
C GLY A 505 -15.44 -16.81 -14.24
N CYS A 506 -14.53 -17.41 -14.98
CA CYS A 506 -13.55 -18.34 -14.47
C CYS A 506 -12.31 -17.63 -13.91
N ASN A 507 -11.74 -18.16 -12.83
CA ASN A 507 -10.40 -17.83 -12.39
C ASN A 507 -9.36 -18.74 -13.08
N GLN A 508 -8.12 -18.26 -13.20
CA GLN A 508 -7.01 -19.03 -13.79
C GLN A 508 -6.37 -20.02 -12.80
N LEU A 509 -6.70 -19.93 -11.52
CA LEU A 509 -6.13 -20.75 -10.45
C LEU A 509 -6.79 -22.12 -10.35
N GLY A 510 -7.95 -22.31 -10.99
CA GLY A 510 -8.70 -23.56 -11.03
C GLY A 510 -9.71 -23.75 -9.90
N SER A 511 -10.23 -24.97 -9.76
CA SER A 511 -11.23 -25.29 -8.74
C SER A 511 -10.57 -25.72 -7.44
N TYR A 512 -11.03 -25.14 -6.35
CA TYR A 512 -10.64 -25.50 -4.98
C TYR A 512 -11.70 -26.36 -4.29
N TYR A 513 -12.64 -26.94 -5.04
CA TYR A 513 -13.63 -27.86 -4.47
C TYR A 513 -12.99 -29.21 -4.20
N LYS A 514 -12.79 -29.54 -2.90
CA LYS A 514 -12.33 -30.86 -2.43
C LYS A 514 -13.19 -31.33 -1.27
N THR A 515 -13.41 -32.62 -1.22
CA THR A 515 -14.13 -33.26 -0.14
C THR A 515 -13.29 -34.35 0.53
N ASP A 516 -13.57 -34.59 1.81
CA ASP A 516 -13.03 -35.75 2.54
C ASP A 516 -13.69 -37.07 2.11
N ALA A 517 -13.25 -38.17 2.72
CA ALA A 517 -13.81 -39.50 2.44
C ALA A 517 -15.31 -39.63 2.78
N GLN A 518 -15.86 -38.70 3.54
CA GLN A 518 -17.28 -38.64 3.91
C GLN A 518 -18.06 -37.66 3.01
N GLY A 519 -17.43 -37.10 1.98
CA GLY A 519 -18.02 -36.11 1.06
C GLY A 519 -18.17 -34.70 1.61
N ARG A 520 -17.56 -34.38 2.76
CA ARG A 520 -17.62 -33.04 3.35
C ARG A 520 -16.54 -32.13 2.74
N LEU A 521 -16.88 -30.89 2.49
CA LEU A 521 -15.95 -29.89 1.98
C LEU A 521 -14.70 -29.75 2.89
N ILE A 522 -13.53 -29.62 2.28
CA ILE A 522 -12.29 -29.34 2.98
C ILE A 522 -11.87 -27.90 2.63
N SER A 523 -11.66 -27.06 3.64
CA SER A 523 -11.07 -25.73 3.44
C SER A 523 -9.66 -25.84 2.91
N GLN A 524 -9.31 -24.99 1.94
CA GLN A 524 -8.03 -25.00 1.26
C GLN A 524 -7.43 -23.59 1.20
N THR A 525 -6.11 -23.53 1.21
CA THR A 525 -5.37 -22.28 0.93
C THR A 525 -5.39 -21.99 -0.56
N VAL A 526 -5.75 -20.77 -0.92
CA VAL A 526 -5.59 -20.19 -2.24
C VAL A 526 -4.38 -19.28 -2.17
N LYS A 527 -3.25 -19.74 -2.69
CA LYS A 527 -1.99 -18.98 -2.67
C LYS A 527 -2.11 -17.74 -3.55
N GLY A 528 -1.87 -16.57 -2.97
CA GLY A 528 -2.12 -15.29 -3.61
C GLY A 528 -0.96 -14.74 -4.43
N TYR A 529 0.16 -15.44 -4.57
CA TYR A 529 1.33 -14.95 -5.29
C TYR A 529 2.04 -16.05 -6.08
N ALA A 530 2.79 -15.63 -7.08
CA ALA A 530 3.74 -16.46 -7.79
C ALA A 530 5.14 -15.84 -7.68
N LEU A 531 6.16 -16.72 -7.58
CA LEU A 531 7.56 -16.31 -7.55
C LEU A 531 8.04 -16.06 -8.98
N LYS A 532 8.62 -14.88 -9.20
CA LYS A 532 9.15 -14.45 -10.50
C LYS A 532 10.51 -13.78 -10.33
N ASP A 533 11.31 -13.82 -11.36
CA ASP A 533 12.53 -13.03 -11.45
C ASP A 533 12.18 -11.61 -11.89
N THR A 534 12.84 -10.61 -11.29
CA THR A 534 12.63 -9.21 -11.64
C THR A 534 13.94 -8.48 -11.83
N TYR A 535 13.94 -7.50 -12.71
CA TYR A 535 15.04 -6.56 -12.91
C TYR A 535 14.53 -5.15 -12.69
N HIS A 536 15.31 -4.35 -11.99
CA HIS A 536 15.12 -2.92 -11.88
C HIS A 536 16.36 -2.20 -12.39
N PHE A 537 16.15 -1.15 -13.16
CA PHE A 537 17.20 -0.29 -13.72
C PHE A 537 16.93 1.14 -13.25
N ASP A 538 17.98 1.83 -12.82
CA ASP A 538 17.92 3.23 -12.46
C ASP A 538 19.12 4.01 -13.01
N LEU A 539 18.87 5.25 -13.43
CA LEU A 539 19.88 6.19 -13.91
C LEU A 539 19.53 7.60 -13.45
N THR A 540 20.41 8.18 -12.65
CA THR A 540 20.28 9.56 -12.16
C THR A 540 21.39 10.46 -12.71
N ALA A 541 21.02 11.66 -13.10
CA ALA A 541 21.94 12.74 -13.48
C ALA A 541 21.68 13.99 -12.62
N THR A 542 22.71 14.49 -11.95
CA THR A 542 22.64 15.71 -11.15
C THR A 542 23.54 16.77 -11.74
N GLN A 543 22.97 17.94 -12.08
CA GLN A 543 23.69 19.09 -12.58
C GLN A 543 23.55 20.29 -11.65
N VAL A 544 24.66 20.89 -11.33
CA VAL A 544 24.73 22.13 -10.56
C VAL A 544 25.13 23.27 -11.50
N PHE A 545 24.37 24.35 -11.45
CA PHE A 545 24.62 25.57 -12.21
C PHE A 545 24.86 26.71 -11.25
N ALA A 546 25.90 27.49 -11.47
CA ALA A 546 26.17 28.71 -10.71
C ALA A 546 25.57 29.95 -11.42
N ASN A 547 25.05 30.89 -10.65
CA ASN A 547 24.57 32.19 -11.13
C ASN A 547 23.51 32.15 -12.23
N VAL A 548 22.53 31.27 -12.09
CA VAL A 548 21.38 31.10 -13.01
C VAL A 548 20.16 31.83 -12.44
N PHE A 549 19.46 32.61 -13.28
CA PHE A 549 18.31 33.46 -12.89
C PHE A 549 18.56 34.36 -11.67
N LYS A 550 19.78 34.85 -11.48
CA LYS A 550 20.20 35.58 -10.28
C LYS A 550 20.25 34.74 -8.98
N ALA A 551 19.99 33.48 -9.04
CA ALA A 551 20.23 32.55 -7.92
C ALA A 551 21.73 32.32 -7.79
N SER A 552 22.23 32.16 -6.57
CA SER A 552 23.62 31.80 -6.30
C SER A 552 23.95 30.43 -6.88
N GLN A 553 22.97 29.52 -6.84
CA GLN A 553 23.07 28.15 -7.34
C GLN A 553 21.71 27.66 -7.82
N ALA A 554 21.73 26.80 -8.86
CA ALA A 554 20.62 25.97 -9.25
C ALA A 554 21.07 24.51 -9.26
N VAL A 555 20.23 23.61 -8.73
CA VAL A 555 20.43 22.17 -8.81
C VAL A 555 19.28 21.57 -9.61
N LEU A 556 19.62 20.75 -10.60
CA LEU A 556 18.66 19.99 -11.38
C LEU A 556 19.02 18.51 -11.30
N ILE A 557 18.06 17.68 -10.96
CA ILE A 557 18.18 16.22 -10.88
C ILE A 557 17.19 15.63 -11.87
N PHE A 558 17.67 14.70 -12.67
CA PHE A 558 16.87 13.85 -13.54
C PHE A 558 17.13 12.40 -13.15
N GLU A 559 16.09 11.63 -12.91
CA GLU A 559 16.17 10.22 -12.63
C GLU A 559 15.17 9.46 -13.52
N ALA A 560 15.60 8.36 -14.12
CA ALA A 560 14.75 7.47 -14.91
C ALA A 560 14.93 6.04 -14.41
N GLY A 561 13.82 5.37 -14.17
CA GLY A 561 13.80 3.98 -13.72
C GLY A 561 12.93 3.10 -14.62
N ALA A 562 13.23 1.81 -14.64
CA ALA A 562 12.48 0.82 -15.39
C ALA A 562 12.46 -0.54 -14.68
N ASP A 563 11.29 -1.18 -14.69
CA ASP A 563 11.09 -2.56 -14.26
C ASP A 563 10.96 -3.51 -15.46
N TYR A 564 11.59 -4.67 -15.37
CA TYR A 564 11.46 -5.75 -16.33
C TYR A 564 11.22 -7.09 -15.61
N VAL A 565 10.16 -7.78 -16.00
CA VAL A 565 9.79 -9.09 -15.45
C VAL A 565 9.76 -10.12 -16.57
N PRO A 566 10.84 -10.92 -16.75
CA PRO A 566 10.88 -11.95 -17.79
C PRO A 566 9.85 -13.06 -17.48
N GLY A 567 9.19 -13.54 -18.53
CA GLY A 567 8.17 -14.58 -18.39
C GLY A 567 6.93 -14.16 -17.59
N LEU A 568 6.68 -12.87 -17.49
CA LEU A 568 5.36 -12.38 -17.13
C LEU A 568 4.43 -12.75 -18.27
N GLU A 569 3.40 -13.55 -17.96
CA GLU A 569 2.55 -14.14 -18.98
C GLU A 569 1.82 -13.04 -19.78
N ASP A 570 1.84 -13.20 -21.11
CA ASP A 570 1.06 -12.32 -21.97
C ASP A 570 -0.42 -12.60 -21.74
N LYS A 571 -1.18 -11.53 -21.51
CA LYS A 571 -2.61 -11.55 -21.22
C LYS A 571 -3.46 -12.22 -22.30
N LEU A 572 -2.92 -12.35 -23.51
CA LEU A 572 -3.62 -12.89 -24.68
C LEU A 572 -3.19 -14.30 -25.04
N SER A 573 -2.11 -14.83 -24.51
CA SER A 573 -1.48 -16.05 -25.04
C SER A 573 -1.23 -17.18 -24.04
N GLY A 574 -1.54 -17.02 -22.75
CA GLY A 574 -1.25 -18.02 -21.73
C GLY A 574 -2.48 -18.66 -21.11
N GLY A 575 -2.28 -19.72 -20.34
CA GLY A 575 -3.30 -20.41 -19.56
C GLY A 575 -4.22 -21.36 -20.33
N PRO A 576 -5.03 -22.19 -19.62
CA PRO A 576 -5.87 -23.22 -20.20
C PRO A 576 -6.95 -22.72 -21.17
N GLN A 577 -7.25 -21.44 -21.14
CA GLN A 577 -8.30 -20.78 -21.93
C GLN A 577 -7.73 -19.72 -22.91
N GLY A 578 -6.39 -19.66 -23.10
CA GLY A 578 -5.73 -18.62 -23.88
C GLY A 578 -5.49 -17.32 -23.10
N PHE A 579 -5.69 -17.32 -21.78
CA PHE A 579 -5.42 -16.19 -20.88
C PHE A 579 -4.33 -16.60 -19.90
N GLY A 580 -3.32 -15.74 -19.73
CA GLY A 580 -2.28 -15.93 -18.72
C GLY A 580 -2.73 -15.55 -17.33
N LEU A 581 -1.97 -16.03 -16.33
CA LEU A 581 -2.13 -15.56 -14.96
C LEU A 581 -1.83 -14.07 -14.87
N ARG A 582 -2.71 -13.30 -14.26
CA ARG A 582 -2.58 -11.85 -14.14
C ARG A 582 -2.06 -11.47 -12.78
N PHE A 583 -1.28 -10.41 -12.77
CA PHE A 583 -0.68 -9.87 -11.56
C PHE A 583 -1.16 -8.44 -11.33
N ASP A 584 -1.43 -8.13 -10.07
CA ASP A 584 -1.75 -6.77 -9.65
C ASP A 584 -0.60 -5.81 -9.90
N GLY A 585 -0.96 -4.56 -10.06
CA GLY A 585 -0.06 -3.43 -10.04
C GLY A 585 -0.74 -2.25 -9.36
N PRO A 586 -0.09 -1.10 -9.20
CA PRO A 586 -0.70 0.05 -8.56
C PRO A 586 -2.08 0.39 -9.15
N GLY A 587 -3.13 0.31 -8.33
CA GLY A 587 -4.50 0.64 -8.71
C GLY A 587 -5.28 -0.44 -9.48
N THR A 588 -4.80 -1.67 -9.61
CA THR A 588 -5.48 -2.75 -10.36
C THR A 588 -6.74 -3.27 -9.67
N ASN A 589 -6.88 -3.14 -8.37
CA ASN A 589 -7.98 -3.66 -7.55
C ASN A 589 -9.34 -2.96 -7.72
N LEU A 590 -9.52 -2.19 -8.78
CA LEU A 590 -10.80 -1.53 -9.12
C LEU A 590 -11.69 -2.40 -10.01
N SER A 591 -11.71 -3.67 -9.77
CA SER A 591 -12.32 -4.73 -10.56
C SER A 591 -13.58 -4.34 -11.30
N GLY A 592 -13.63 -4.70 -12.56
CA GLY A 592 -14.78 -4.49 -13.42
C GLY A 592 -16.04 -5.30 -13.04
N ASN A 593 -17.03 -5.30 -13.89
CA ASN A 593 -18.32 -5.94 -13.65
C ASN A 593 -18.19 -7.47 -13.53
N PRO A 594 -18.55 -8.08 -12.39
CA PRO A 594 -18.43 -9.52 -12.14
C PRO A 594 -19.27 -10.38 -13.09
N ASN A 595 -20.38 -9.83 -13.61
CA ASN A 595 -21.25 -10.54 -14.55
C ASN A 595 -20.61 -10.72 -15.94
N LEU A 596 -19.48 -10.09 -16.20
CA LEU A 596 -18.70 -10.27 -17.42
C LEU A 596 -17.48 -11.16 -17.21
N GLY A 597 -17.37 -11.78 -16.05
CA GLY A 597 -16.46 -12.88 -15.82
C GLY A 597 -15.04 -12.49 -15.43
N GLY A 598 -14.83 -11.32 -14.82
CA GLY A 598 -13.52 -10.98 -14.27
C GLY A 598 -12.34 -10.92 -15.26
N TYR A 599 -12.57 -11.15 -16.54
CA TYR A 599 -11.53 -11.10 -17.57
C TYR A 599 -11.56 -9.79 -18.31
N PRO A 600 -10.46 -9.03 -18.32
CA PRO A 600 -10.37 -7.70 -18.93
C PRO A 600 -10.45 -7.68 -20.45
N GLU A 601 -10.46 -8.82 -21.09
CA GLU A 601 -10.13 -8.98 -22.51
C GLU A 601 -11.31 -9.34 -23.40
N PHE A 602 -12.53 -9.21 -22.91
CA PHE A 602 -13.63 -9.09 -23.84
C PHE A 602 -13.51 -7.74 -24.55
N PRO A 603 -13.06 -7.72 -25.81
CA PRO A 603 -12.90 -6.47 -26.51
C PRO A 603 -14.23 -5.75 -26.51
N ALA A 604 -14.19 -4.46 -26.20
CA ALA A 604 -15.30 -3.59 -26.50
C ALA A 604 -15.57 -3.68 -28.00
N VAL A 605 -16.54 -4.46 -28.40
CA VAL A 605 -16.98 -4.51 -29.81
C VAL A 605 -17.67 -3.19 -30.08
N GLY A 606 -17.03 -2.33 -30.87
CA GLY A 606 -17.55 -1.02 -31.21
C GLY A 606 -17.57 0.01 -30.07
N GLY A 607 -16.69 -0.15 -29.05
CA GLY A 607 -16.57 0.78 -27.92
C GLY A 607 -17.66 0.58 -26.85
N GLN A 608 -18.47 -0.45 -26.95
CA GLN A 608 -19.44 -0.85 -25.93
C GLN A 608 -19.01 -2.15 -25.28
N CYS A 609 -19.13 -2.23 -23.96
CA CYS A 609 -19.02 -3.50 -23.25
C CYS A 609 -20.03 -4.47 -23.84
N VAL A 610 -19.63 -5.70 -24.16
CA VAL A 610 -20.60 -6.72 -24.60
C VAL A 610 -21.64 -6.85 -23.52
N ALA A 611 -22.89 -6.50 -23.87
CA ALA A 611 -23.98 -6.45 -22.94
C ALA A 611 -24.17 -7.80 -22.26
N SER A 612 -23.89 -7.87 -20.97
CA SER A 612 -24.54 -8.87 -20.13
C SER A 612 -26.03 -8.49 -20.02
N SER A 613 -26.86 -9.46 -19.78
CA SER A 613 -28.28 -9.25 -19.50
C SER A 613 -28.56 -8.43 -18.23
N VAL A 614 -27.48 -8.02 -17.51
CA VAL A 614 -27.52 -7.20 -16.31
C VAL A 614 -27.14 -5.77 -16.68
N PRO A 615 -28.01 -4.77 -16.40
CA PRO A 615 -27.68 -3.38 -16.65
C PRO A 615 -26.41 -2.99 -15.88
N ASN A 616 -25.38 -2.53 -16.59
CA ASN A 616 -24.26 -1.83 -15.99
C ASN A 616 -24.65 -0.33 -15.91
N PRO A 617 -25.09 0.17 -14.74
CA PRO A 617 -25.62 1.52 -14.64
C PRO A 617 -24.58 2.61 -14.87
N HIS A 618 -23.28 2.25 -14.83
CA HIS A 618 -22.17 3.19 -14.98
C HIS A 618 -21.36 2.99 -16.26
N GLY A 619 -21.73 2.03 -17.13
CA GLY A 619 -21.09 1.82 -18.43
C GLY A 619 -19.62 1.38 -18.36
N GLN A 620 -19.13 0.95 -17.21
CA GLN A 620 -17.76 0.44 -17.08
C GLN A 620 -17.66 -1.00 -17.59
N CYS A 621 -16.67 -1.22 -18.42
CA CYS A 621 -16.24 -2.55 -18.84
C CYS A 621 -15.35 -3.17 -17.76
N LEU A 622 -15.04 -4.45 -17.92
CA LEU A 622 -13.97 -5.10 -17.19
C LEU A 622 -12.67 -4.29 -17.29
N GLU A 623 -11.81 -4.42 -16.31
CA GLU A 623 -10.50 -3.81 -16.36
C GLU A 623 -9.78 -4.21 -17.65
N PRO A 624 -9.33 -3.24 -18.46
CA PRO A 624 -8.60 -3.52 -19.68
C PRO A 624 -7.28 -4.20 -19.34
N GLY A 625 -6.76 -5.01 -20.25
CA GLY A 625 -5.49 -5.67 -20.06
C GLY A 625 -4.34 -4.73 -19.63
N ALA A 626 -4.39 -3.44 -19.99
CA ALA A 626 -3.45 -2.41 -19.55
C ALA A 626 -3.56 -2.03 -18.06
N ALA A 627 -4.57 -2.49 -17.34
CA ALA A 627 -4.70 -2.29 -15.90
C ALA A 627 -3.75 -3.16 -15.08
N PHE A 628 -3.37 -4.33 -15.61
CA PHE A 628 -2.54 -5.32 -14.92
C PHE A 628 -1.06 -5.11 -15.18
N ALA A 629 -0.23 -5.79 -14.37
CA ALA A 629 1.22 -5.76 -14.52
C ALA A 629 1.67 -6.14 -15.94
N THR A 630 2.69 -5.46 -16.43
CA THR A 630 3.27 -5.65 -17.76
C THR A 630 4.72 -6.08 -17.66
N THR A 631 5.23 -6.76 -18.71
CA THR A 631 6.63 -7.20 -18.78
C THR A 631 7.62 -6.06 -18.61
N TRP A 632 7.30 -4.86 -19.10
CA TRP A 632 8.07 -3.64 -18.95
C TRP A 632 7.21 -2.52 -18.40
N ALA A 633 7.78 -1.76 -17.47
CA ALA A 633 7.23 -0.51 -16.97
C ALA A 633 8.36 0.50 -16.73
N TRP A 634 8.15 1.79 -17.02
CA TRP A 634 9.15 2.79 -16.74
C TRP A 634 8.56 4.19 -16.56
N GLY A 635 9.32 5.03 -15.88
CA GLY A 635 8.99 6.42 -15.62
C GLY A 635 10.22 7.24 -15.30
N TYR A 636 10.01 8.53 -15.02
CA TYR A 636 11.08 9.45 -14.66
C TYR A 636 10.64 10.48 -13.63
N VAL A 637 11.62 11.04 -12.93
CA VAL A 637 11.48 12.17 -12.01
C VAL A 637 12.41 13.28 -12.43
N ILE A 638 11.92 14.53 -12.43
CA ILE A 638 12.72 15.73 -12.56
C ILE A 638 12.53 16.55 -11.29
N ALA A 639 13.60 16.86 -10.58
CA ALA A 639 13.57 17.72 -9.41
C ALA A 639 14.53 18.89 -9.59
N GLY A 640 14.10 20.06 -9.15
CA GLY A 640 14.93 21.26 -9.26
C GLY A 640 14.78 22.21 -8.09
N ARG A 641 15.86 22.90 -7.75
CA ARG A 641 15.90 23.91 -6.70
C ARG A 641 16.81 25.07 -7.12
N LEU A 642 16.31 26.30 -6.91
CA LEU A 642 17.13 27.51 -6.99
C LEU A 642 17.49 27.94 -5.57
N GLU A 643 18.64 28.54 -5.38
CA GLU A 643 19.11 29.02 -4.09
C GLU A 643 19.49 30.50 -4.18
N TYR A 644 18.72 31.35 -3.51
CA TYR A 644 18.96 32.79 -3.38
C TYR A 644 19.48 33.08 -1.98
N ASN A 645 20.80 33.17 -1.83
CA ASN A 645 21.41 33.41 -0.53
C ASN A 645 21.22 34.88 -0.13
N ASN A 646 20.85 35.12 1.13
CA ASN A 646 20.59 36.45 1.70
C ASN A 646 19.62 37.31 0.85
N ALA A 647 18.57 36.63 0.31
CA ALA A 647 17.60 37.30 -0.57
C ALA A 647 16.80 38.38 0.14
N ILE A 648 16.51 38.22 1.43
CA ILE A 648 15.84 39.19 2.29
C ILE A 648 16.56 39.19 3.65
N GLY A 649 17.52 40.13 3.82
CA GLY A 649 18.39 40.16 5.01
C GLY A 649 19.22 38.86 5.11
N ASP A 650 19.16 38.16 6.26
CA ASP A 650 19.88 36.91 6.48
C ASP A 650 19.10 35.67 5.93
N TRP A 651 17.93 35.85 5.30
CA TRP A 651 17.12 34.74 4.80
C TRP A 651 17.56 34.28 3.41
N ASN A 652 17.73 33.00 3.28
CA ASN A 652 17.86 32.31 2.00
C ASN A 652 16.48 31.89 1.50
N LEU A 653 16.22 32.04 0.21
CA LEU A 653 15.00 31.58 -0.44
C LEU A 653 15.35 30.47 -1.41
N LEU A 654 14.62 29.34 -1.31
CA LEU A 654 14.85 28.13 -2.06
C LEU A 654 13.54 27.65 -2.74
N PRO A 655 13.13 28.30 -3.85
CA PRO A 655 12.05 27.74 -4.65
C PRO A 655 12.47 26.39 -5.23
N HIS A 656 11.57 25.41 -5.16
CA HIS A 656 11.82 24.06 -5.60
C HIS A 656 10.61 23.48 -6.33
N PHE A 657 10.86 22.46 -7.15
CA PHE A 657 9.82 21.69 -7.81
C PHE A 657 10.23 20.23 -7.97
N THR A 658 9.24 19.36 -8.09
CA THR A 658 9.40 17.97 -8.49
C THR A 658 8.30 17.63 -9.49
N TRP A 659 8.66 16.92 -10.54
CA TRP A 659 7.76 16.36 -11.53
C TRP A 659 8.07 14.87 -11.68
N GLN A 660 7.08 14.02 -11.48
CA GLN A 660 7.16 12.59 -11.72
C GLN A 660 6.15 12.21 -12.80
N GLN A 661 6.57 11.35 -13.72
CA GLN A 661 5.69 10.77 -14.73
C GLN A 661 6.02 9.31 -14.97
N ASP A 662 5.02 8.46 -14.85
CA ASP A 662 5.07 7.07 -15.25
C ASP A 662 4.65 6.98 -16.71
N VAL A 663 5.58 6.61 -17.60
CA VAL A 663 5.39 6.79 -19.05
C VAL A 663 4.62 5.64 -19.66
N THR A 664 5.01 4.40 -19.40
CA THR A 664 4.33 3.22 -19.95
C THR A 664 4.51 2.01 -19.05
N GLY A 665 3.60 1.05 -19.20
CA GLY A 665 3.58 -0.20 -18.45
C GLY A 665 3.07 -0.04 -17.02
N VAL A 666 2.97 -1.16 -16.33
CA VAL A 666 2.51 -1.28 -14.95
C VAL A 666 3.48 -2.23 -14.23
N SER A 667 4.15 -1.73 -13.20
CA SER A 667 4.97 -2.57 -12.35
C SER A 667 4.12 -3.57 -11.58
N PRO A 668 4.58 -4.81 -11.36
CA PRO A 668 3.83 -5.77 -10.57
C PRO A 668 3.78 -5.37 -9.09
N GLY A 669 2.67 -5.68 -8.43
CA GLY A 669 2.51 -5.56 -6.99
C GLY A 669 3.06 -6.76 -6.21
N PRO A 670 3.23 -6.59 -4.89
CA PRO A 670 3.02 -5.37 -4.13
C PRO A 670 4.18 -4.38 -4.25
N GLY A 671 3.91 -3.08 -4.06
CA GLY A 671 4.96 -2.05 -4.05
C GLY A 671 5.50 -1.63 -5.42
N GLY A 672 4.80 -1.94 -6.51
CA GLY A 672 5.21 -1.59 -7.87
C GLY A 672 5.39 -0.07 -8.06
N ALA A 673 6.51 0.33 -8.72
CA ALA A 673 6.89 1.73 -8.87
C ALA A 673 6.04 2.48 -9.90
N PHE A 674 5.65 1.84 -11.01
CA PHE A 674 5.10 2.53 -12.19
C PHE A 674 3.67 2.12 -12.52
N ARG A 675 2.87 3.11 -12.91
CA ARG A 675 1.52 2.98 -13.47
C ARG A 675 1.39 3.91 -14.68
N ALA A 676 1.31 3.35 -15.89
CA ALA A 676 1.26 4.11 -17.13
C ALA A 676 0.33 5.32 -17.09
N GLY A 677 0.88 6.50 -17.39
CA GLY A 677 0.15 7.76 -17.45
C GLY A 677 -0.03 8.46 -16.11
N ARG A 678 0.39 7.91 -14.98
CA ARG A 678 0.34 8.59 -13.66
C ARG A 678 1.33 9.76 -13.63
N ILE A 679 0.92 10.86 -13.01
CA ILE A 679 1.70 12.08 -12.84
C ILE A 679 1.59 12.52 -11.39
N ALA A 680 2.69 13.01 -10.82
CA ALA A 680 2.71 13.76 -9.58
C ALA A 680 3.60 14.99 -9.75
N ALA A 681 3.14 16.14 -9.25
CA ALA A 681 3.91 17.38 -9.34
C ALA A 681 3.83 18.15 -8.03
N THR A 682 4.98 18.63 -7.56
CA THR A 682 5.09 19.47 -6.37
C THR A 682 5.79 20.77 -6.75
N MET A 683 5.28 21.89 -6.25
CA MET A 683 5.96 23.20 -6.32
C MET A 683 5.96 23.83 -4.92
N GLY A 684 7.09 24.37 -4.50
CA GLY A 684 7.21 24.94 -3.17
C GLY A 684 8.26 26.05 -3.06
N LEU A 685 8.22 26.70 -1.91
CA LEU A 685 9.19 27.72 -1.51
C LEU A 685 9.62 27.44 -0.07
N THR A 686 10.90 27.19 0.10
CA THR A 686 11.53 27.13 1.41
C THR A 686 12.24 28.46 1.70
N ALA A 687 12.07 29.00 2.89
CA ALA A 687 12.84 30.11 3.43
C ALA A 687 13.63 29.64 4.65
N SER A 688 14.95 29.84 4.64
CA SER A 688 15.81 29.39 5.75
C SER A 688 16.72 30.49 6.25
N VAL A 689 17.00 30.46 7.56
CA VAL A 689 17.95 31.41 8.19
C VAL A 689 18.91 30.65 9.11
N ARG A 690 20.22 30.92 8.92
CA ARG A 690 21.32 30.38 9.74
C ARG A 690 21.31 28.85 9.92
N ASN A 691 20.72 28.10 9.01
CA ASN A 691 20.48 26.65 9.11
C ASN A 691 19.77 26.18 10.39
N MET A 692 19.11 27.10 11.08
CA MET A 692 18.41 26.82 12.35
C MET A 692 16.90 26.86 12.20
N LEU A 693 16.37 27.81 11.42
CA LEU A 693 14.94 27.96 11.18
C LEU A 693 14.66 27.82 9.69
N GLU A 694 13.71 26.95 9.38
CA GLU A 694 13.23 26.69 8.02
C GLU A 694 11.71 26.81 8.01
N LEU A 695 11.19 27.53 7.03
CA LEU A 695 9.77 27.66 6.71
C LEU A 695 9.57 27.10 5.32
N ASP A 696 8.59 26.26 5.12
CA ASP A 696 8.25 25.72 3.81
C ASP A 696 6.76 25.84 3.54
N VAL A 697 6.41 26.15 2.29
CA VAL A 697 5.05 26.09 1.76
C VAL A 697 5.09 25.42 0.41
N SER A 698 4.29 24.38 0.23
CA SER A 698 4.25 23.62 -1.01
C SER A 698 2.83 23.25 -1.43
N PHE A 699 2.67 23.03 -2.72
CA PHE A 699 1.47 22.49 -3.35
C PHE A 699 1.84 21.25 -4.12
N THR A 700 1.11 20.16 -3.88
CA THR A 700 1.25 18.88 -4.60
C THR A 700 -0.06 18.54 -5.29
N THR A 701 0.05 18.12 -6.54
CA THR A 701 -1.07 17.65 -7.37
C THR A 701 -0.75 16.30 -7.98
N TYR A 702 -1.78 15.46 -8.07
CA TYR A 702 -1.74 14.16 -8.70
C TYR A 702 -2.66 14.12 -9.90
N GLY A 703 -2.30 13.36 -10.93
CA GLY A 703 -3.12 13.27 -12.14
C GLY A 703 -2.72 12.11 -13.04
N GLY A 704 -3.45 11.97 -14.13
CA GLY A 704 -3.21 10.91 -15.10
C GLY A 704 -3.66 9.53 -14.63
N ALA A 705 -3.54 8.51 -15.49
CA ALA A 705 -3.97 7.13 -15.29
C ALA A 705 -5.46 6.93 -14.87
N GLY A 706 -6.26 7.97 -14.80
CA GLY A 706 -7.68 7.91 -14.48
C GLY A 706 -7.97 7.26 -13.13
N GLN A 707 -8.87 6.28 -13.11
CA GLN A 707 -9.26 5.54 -11.90
C GLN A 707 -8.14 4.65 -11.32
N TYR A 708 -7.10 4.36 -12.10
CA TYR A 708 -5.96 3.56 -11.64
C TYR A 708 -4.91 4.37 -10.89
N ASN A 709 -5.02 5.70 -10.87
CA ASN A 709 -4.26 6.55 -9.97
C ASN A 709 -5.07 6.78 -8.70
N LEU A 710 -4.87 5.95 -7.68
CA LEU A 710 -5.63 6.00 -6.43
C LEU A 710 -5.36 7.28 -5.61
N LEU A 711 -4.40 8.10 -6.03
CA LEU A 711 -4.12 9.42 -5.44
C LEU A 711 -4.64 10.58 -6.31
N ASN A 712 -5.38 10.30 -7.40
CA ASN A 712 -5.78 11.29 -8.40
C ASN A 712 -6.60 12.48 -7.85
N ASP A 713 -7.14 12.33 -6.66
CA ASP A 713 -7.94 13.34 -5.96
C ASP A 713 -7.36 13.77 -4.61
N ARG A 714 -6.08 13.48 -4.38
CA ARG A 714 -5.36 13.80 -3.13
C ARG A 714 -4.50 15.05 -3.23
N ASP A 715 -4.89 16.03 -4.07
CA ASP A 715 -4.17 17.31 -4.14
C ASP A 715 -4.18 18.03 -2.80
N PHE A 716 -3.04 18.59 -2.41
CA PHE A 716 -2.92 19.25 -1.13
C PHE A 716 -1.99 20.46 -1.15
N VAL A 717 -2.23 21.35 -0.19
CA VAL A 717 -1.29 22.40 0.20
C VAL A 717 -0.72 22.02 1.56
N ALA A 718 0.58 22.17 1.69
CA ALA A 718 1.29 21.95 2.95
C ALA A 718 2.06 23.19 3.39
N ALA A 719 2.18 23.38 4.71
CA ALA A 719 3.03 24.38 5.31
C ALA A 719 3.77 23.78 6.52
N SER A 720 5.04 24.11 6.67
CA SER A 720 5.82 23.65 7.82
C SER A 720 6.79 24.68 8.35
N VAL A 721 7.14 24.54 9.62
CA VAL A 721 8.23 25.26 10.28
C VAL A 721 9.13 24.24 10.98
N LYS A 722 10.44 24.32 10.78
CA LYS A 722 11.43 23.47 11.45
C LYS A 722 12.44 24.33 12.19
N PHE A 723 12.84 23.86 13.35
CA PHE A 723 13.87 24.50 14.17
C PHE A 723 14.89 23.44 14.62
N SER A 724 16.17 23.66 14.27
CA SER A 724 17.27 22.73 14.56
C SER A 724 18.29 23.40 15.50
N PHE A 725 18.76 22.67 16.52
CA PHE A 725 19.70 23.13 17.52
C PHE A 725 20.51 22.00 18.15
#